data_b0446a8f09c98091880c1417fcd790a5
#
_entry.id   b0446a8f09c98091880c1417fcd790a5
#
_cell.length_a   1.000
_cell.length_b   1.000
_cell.length_c   1.000
_cell.angle_alpha   90.00
_cell.angle_beta   90.00
_cell.angle_gamma   90.00
#
_symmetry.space_group_name_H-M   'P 1'
#
loop_
_entity.id
_entity.type
_entity.pdbx_description
1 polymer ?
#
loop_
_entity_poly.entity_id
_entity_poly.type
_entity_poly.pdbx_seq_one_letter_code
_entity_poly.pdbx_strand_id
1 'polypeptide(L)'
;MARKPSRGGVGRRGFLAGVAAAGAAASSLPAKAGAAPAAATPPSIRPPGVQLAAAESSPPAAHAETLHIGRGGADHMVDCIKALGVEYVASMPGSSFRGLHESLINYGGNQRPEFLTCLHEESSIGMAHGYAKATGKPMLVLVHGTVGLQHAAMAIYNAWCDRVPIAIIGGNTLDAPMRRPGVEWIHTVQDAAVIVRDYTKWDDQPGSLTHFGESLMRAYRIAMTPPMGPVLLMADSELQEGQIEGDEPKVPKLSPIALPQGDPGAVSEAAALLARAEHPVIIADRLARTPAGMKLLIELAETLSAPVVDRQGRMNFPTDHWLNHSDRAGSLMREADVVLGLEMTDFWGSVNSYRDVVHRNSKPSVKPDTKLISLGVGDLFSKSNFQDFERYTPVDVAIAGDGEATLPALIEAVKRALPADRKAALEARAAAFKTAFKKAEENNRREASYGWDVSPISTARLCAELWAQIKGHDWALVSETGFQSSWPQRLWAINKHYQFNGGSGGYGVGYTAPASVGGALAHRAHGRLVVSLQGDGDLMCAPGVLWTAAHHKIPLISVVHNNRAYHQEMMHVQRMANRHDRGVDRAHIGTAIDTPDIDYSKLAQSMGVWGSGPITEANQLAPAITKAIQVAQAGEPAVIDVVSQPR
;
A
#
# COMPACT_ATOMS: atom_id res chain seq x y z
N MET A 1 -46.95 46.18 -28.22
CA MET A 1 -46.72 44.83 -28.75
C MET A 1 -45.46 44.86 -29.63
N ALA A 2 -44.32 44.54 -29.11
CA ALA A 2 -43.06 44.58 -29.82
C ALA A 2 -42.42 43.18 -29.79
N ARG A 3 -42.17 42.62 -30.97
CA ARG A 3 -41.47 41.35 -31.17
C ARG A 3 -39.99 41.55 -30.89
N LYS A 4 -39.40 40.67 -30.03
CA LYS A 4 -37.94 40.53 -29.86
C LYS A 4 -37.36 39.70 -31.03
N PRO A 5 -36.17 40.03 -31.54
CA PRO A 5 -35.53 39.24 -32.58
C PRO A 5 -34.87 37.97 -32.01
N SER A 6 -35.02 36.84 -32.73
CA SER A 6 -34.40 35.55 -32.44
C SER A 6 -32.91 35.60 -32.74
N ARG A 7 -32.07 35.17 -31.79
CA ARG A 7 -30.65 34.89 -32.03
C ARG A 7 -30.53 33.57 -32.84
N GLY A 8 -30.03 33.67 -34.06
CA GLY A 8 -29.71 32.55 -34.90
C GLY A 8 -28.51 31.78 -34.33
N GLY A 9 -28.73 30.51 -33.92
CA GLY A 9 -27.66 29.60 -33.59
C GLY A 9 -27.00 29.08 -34.87
N VAL A 10 -25.68 29.04 -34.90
CA VAL A 10 -24.92 28.43 -36.00
C VAL A 10 -25.16 26.91 -35.94
N GLY A 11 -25.84 26.38 -36.96
CA GLY A 11 -26.14 24.96 -37.02
C GLY A 11 -24.89 24.08 -37.25
N ARG A 12 -24.93 22.86 -36.75
CA ARG A 12 -23.86 21.85 -36.87
C ARG A 12 -23.26 21.70 -38.28
N ARG A 13 -24.03 21.95 -39.33
CA ARG A 13 -23.56 21.92 -40.72
C ARG A 13 -22.63 23.09 -41.09
N GLY A 14 -22.82 24.27 -40.49
CA GLY A 14 -21.92 25.41 -40.71
C GLY A 14 -20.55 25.26 -40.03
N PHE A 15 -20.52 24.56 -38.89
CA PHE A 15 -19.27 24.25 -38.18
C PHE A 15 -18.42 23.24 -38.95
N LEU A 16 -19.03 22.18 -39.49
CA LEU A 16 -18.31 21.13 -40.24
C LEU A 16 -17.81 21.65 -41.62
N ALA A 17 -18.50 22.60 -42.24
CA ALA A 17 -18.02 23.23 -43.48
C ALA A 17 -16.81 24.14 -43.26
N GLY A 18 -16.71 24.79 -42.08
CA GLY A 18 -15.54 25.61 -41.70
C GLY A 18 -14.28 24.77 -41.45
N VAL A 19 -14.44 23.57 -40.86
CA VAL A 19 -13.31 22.63 -40.60
C VAL A 19 -12.83 21.96 -41.90
N ALA A 20 -13.75 21.66 -42.85
CA ALA A 20 -13.37 21.09 -44.14
C ALA A 20 -12.64 22.12 -45.05
N ALA A 21 -12.95 23.42 -44.94
CA ALA A 21 -12.26 24.48 -45.70
C ALA A 21 -10.84 24.74 -45.17
N ALA A 22 -10.60 24.53 -43.86
CA ALA A 22 -9.25 24.67 -43.29
C ALA A 22 -8.34 23.46 -43.63
N GLY A 23 -8.91 22.27 -43.84
CA GLY A 23 -8.18 21.08 -44.25
C GLY A 23 -7.75 21.02 -45.73
N ALA A 24 -8.48 21.72 -46.62
CA ALA A 24 -8.19 21.73 -48.06
C ALA A 24 -7.10 22.73 -48.47
N ALA A 25 -6.73 23.67 -47.60
CA ALA A 25 -5.65 24.65 -47.88
C ALA A 25 -4.23 24.13 -47.57
N ALA A 26 -4.10 22.95 -47.02
CA ALA A 26 -2.78 22.40 -46.63
C ALA A 26 -2.14 21.44 -47.66
N SER A 27 -2.76 21.19 -48.82
CA SER A 27 -2.29 20.21 -49.79
C SER A 27 -1.68 20.75 -51.10
N SER A 28 -1.23 22.01 -51.16
CA SER A 28 -0.47 22.52 -52.29
C SER A 28 0.74 23.35 -51.85
N LEU A 29 1.78 22.68 -51.41
CA LEU A 29 3.11 23.29 -51.29
C LEU A 29 3.98 22.78 -52.47
N PRO A 30 4.59 23.67 -53.25
CA PRO A 30 5.54 23.28 -54.28
C PRO A 30 6.85 22.82 -53.63
N ALA A 31 7.42 21.76 -54.16
CA ALA A 31 8.73 21.29 -53.79
C ALA A 31 9.81 22.31 -54.18
N LYS A 32 10.73 22.58 -53.26
CA LYS A 32 11.88 23.47 -53.26
C LYS A 32 11.61 24.86 -52.68
N ALA A 33 11.69 24.97 -51.37
CA ALA A 33 12.16 26.19 -50.72
C ALA A 33 13.47 25.85 -49.98
N GLY A 34 14.51 26.61 -50.27
CA GLY A 34 15.79 26.54 -49.56
C GLY A 34 15.57 26.77 -48.06
N ALA A 35 16.46 26.19 -47.25
CA ALA A 35 16.41 26.32 -45.80
C ALA A 35 16.19 27.79 -45.40
N ALA A 36 15.06 28.07 -44.79
CA ALA A 36 14.82 29.38 -44.16
C ALA A 36 15.92 29.57 -43.09
N PRO A 37 16.48 30.77 -42.96
CA PRO A 37 17.42 31.01 -41.86
C PRO A 37 16.74 30.66 -40.54
N ALA A 38 17.43 29.93 -39.67
CA ALA A 38 16.94 29.57 -38.36
C ALA A 38 16.37 30.85 -37.72
N ALA A 39 15.10 30.79 -37.30
CA ALA A 39 14.48 31.91 -36.62
C ALA A 39 15.37 32.27 -35.42
N ALA A 40 15.83 33.52 -35.39
CA ALA A 40 16.66 33.99 -34.28
C ALA A 40 15.89 33.72 -32.98
N THR A 41 16.50 33.02 -32.04
CA THR A 41 15.94 32.81 -30.71
C THR A 41 15.54 34.18 -30.16
N PRO A 42 14.28 34.40 -29.75
CA PRO A 42 13.88 35.71 -29.23
C PRO A 42 14.82 36.08 -28.08
N PRO A 43 15.31 37.32 -28.01
CA PRO A 43 16.22 37.70 -26.94
C PRO A 43 15.54 37.49 -25.59
N SER A 44 16.22 36.78 -24.68
CA SER A 44 15.73 36.67 -23.31
C SER A 44 15.57 38.09 -22.72
N ILE A 45 14.55 38.27 -21.89
CA ILE A 45 14.37 39.48 -21.10
C ILE A 45 15.68 39.70 -20.32
N ARG A 46 16.25 40.92 -20.43
CA ARG A 46 17.44 41.25 -19.64
C ARG A 46 17.03 41.24 -18.15
N PRO A 47 17.79 40.61 -17.30
CA PRO A 47 17.52 40.67 -15.87
C PRO A 47 17.59 42.11 -15.37
N PRO A 48 16.84 42.45 -14.32
CA PRO A 48 17.02 43.72 -13.63
C PRO A 48 18.49 43.85 -13.21
N GLY A 49 18.96 45.08 -12.99
CA GLY A 49 20.40 45.38 -12.81
C GLY A 49 21.14 44.44 -11.87
N VAL A 50 22.45 44.27 -12.07
CA VAL A 50 23.32 43.30 -11.38
C VAL A 50 23.14 43.30 -9.87
N GLN A 51 22.82 44.43 -9.23
CA GLN A 51 22.60 44.49 -7.78
C GLN A 51 21.30 43.81 -7.33
N LEU A 52 20.22 43.87 -8.11
CA LEU A 52 18.98 43.17 -7.82
C LEU A 52 19.14 41.67 -8.05
N ALA A 53 19.82 41.26 -9.11
CA ALA A 53 20.11 39.87 -9.38
C ALA A 53 20.99 39.22 -8.31
N ALA A 54 21.95 39.97 -7.76
CA ALA A 54 22.78 39.49 -6.65
C ALA A 54 21.99 39.37 -5.33
N ALA A 55 21.05 40.29 -5.08
CA ALA A 55 20.17 40.24 -3.92
C ALA A 55 19.17 39.05 -4.00
N GLU A 56 18.66 38.75 -5.19
CA GLU A 56 17.75 37.61 -5.42
C GLU A 56 18.46 36.25 -5.34
N SER A 57 19.75 36.18 -5.69
CA SER A 57 20.54 34.97 -5.65
C SER A 57 21.23 34.71 -4.31
N SER A 58 21.25 35.70 -3.42
CA SER A 58 21.77 35.52 -2.06
C SER A 58 20.73 34.85 -1.18
N PRO A 59 21.10 33.89 -0.34
CA PRO A 59 20.20 33.41 0.71
C PRO A 59 19.67 34.63 1.48
N PRO A 60 18.38 34.69 1.83
CA PRO A 60 17.86 35.76 2.63
C PRO A 60 18.74 35.88 3.90
N ALA A 61 19.25 37.06 4.15
CA ALA A 61 19.98 37.29 5.40
C ALA A 61 19.04 36.88 6.54
N ALA A 62 19.52 36.02 7.41
CA ALA A 62 18.78 35.61 8.59
C ALA A 62 18.73 36.81 9.57
N HIS A 63 17.91 37.80 9.24
CA HIS A 63 17.48 38.86 10.17
C HIS A 63 16.29 38.34 10.97
N ALA A 64 16.42 37.14 11.55
CA ALA A 64 15.50 36.74 12.57
C ALA A 64 15.96 37.35 13.87
N GLU A 65 15.17 38.27 14.45
CA GLU A 65 15.27 38.55 15.86
C GLU A 65 15.25 37.24 16.62
N THR A 66 16.26 37.00 17.47
CA THR A 66 16.21 35.86 18.37
C THR A 66 15.16 36.18 19.43
N LEU A 67 13.95 35.67 19.23
CA LEU A 67 12.83 35.93 20.15
C LEU A 67 12.93 35.09 21.42
N HIS A 68 13.60 33.94 21.38
CA HIS A 68 13.70 33.00 22.49
C HIS A 68 15.13 32.51 22.70
N ILE A 69 15.57 32.46 23.95
CA ILE A 69 16.86 31.94 24.40
C ILE A 69 16.66 30.64 25.20
N GLY A 70 15.52 29.98 25.12
CA GLY A 70 15.18 28.80 25.88
C GLY A 70 14.67 27.67 25.01
N ARG A 71 14.22 26.59 25.65
CA ARG A 71 13.56 25.46 24.95
C ARG A 71 12.19 25.86 24.44
N GLY A 72 11.95 25.54 23.17
CA GLY A 72 10.63 25.65 22.58
C GLY A 72 9.75 24.46 22.89
N GLY A 73 8.42 24.61 22.72
CA GLY A 73 7.48 23.50 22.90
C GLY A 73 7.72 22.35 21.94
N ALA A 74 8.16 22.65 20.71
CA ALA A 74 8.53 21.63 19.73
C ALA A 74 9.71 20.76 20.18
N ASP A 75 10.66 21.29 20.98
CA ASP A 75 11.76 20.49 21.54
C ASP A 75 11.23 19.41 22.48
N HIS A 76 10.26 19.77 23.34
CA HIS A 76 9.59 18.78 24.19
C HIS A 76 8.79 17.75 23.36
N MET A 77 8.13 18.20 22.29
CA MET A 77 7.44 17.27 21.37
C MET A 77 8.42 16.27 20.75
N VAL A 78 9.63 16.73 20.37
CA VAL A 78 10.70 15.85 19.85
C VAL A 78 11.17 14.86 20.91
N ASP A 79 11.30 15.24 22.16
CA ASP A 79 11.65 14.31 23.24
C ASP A 79 10.57 13.24 23.44
N CYS A 80 9.29 13.61 23.36
CA CYS A 80 8.18 12.67 23.39
C CYS A 80 8.23 11.70 22.19
N ILE A 81 8.53 12.20 20.99
CA ILE A 81 8.67 11.38 19.77
C ILE A 81 9.85 10.40 19.92
N LYS A 82 11.00 10.87 20.42
CA LYS A 82 12.16 10.00 20.67
C LYS A 82 11.87 8.90 21.69
N ALA A 83 11.03 9.18 22.69
CA ALA A 83 10.62 8.18 23.68
C ALA A 83 9.77 7.04 23.10
N LEU A 84 9.15 7.22 21.92
CA LEU A 84 8.47 6.15 21.19
C LEU A 84 9.46 5.17 20.54
N GLY A 85 10.71 5.55 20.33
CA GLY A 85 11.71 4.75 19.65
C GLY A 85 11.50 4.63 18.13
N VAL A 86 10.77 5.55 17.51
CA VAL A 86 10.61 5.61 16.05
C VAL A 86 11.93 5.99 15.37
N GLU A 87 12.22 5.35 14.24
CA GLU A 87 13.49 5.51 13.54
C GLU A 87 13.43 6.60 12.47
N TYR A 88 12.26 6.81 11.87
CA TYR A 88 12.05 7.72 10.74
C TYR A 88 10.78 8.54 10.88
N VAL A 89 10.82 9.74 10.28
CA VAL A 89 9.67 10.61 10.02
C VAL A 89 9.60 10.85 8.53
N ALA A 90 8.52 10.41 7.88
CA ALA A 90 8.26 10.73 6.47
C ALA A 90 7.35 11.95 6.37
N SER A 91 7.68 12.90 5.51
CA SER A 91 6.86 14.11 5.38
C SER A 91 7.04 14.81 4.04
N MET A 92 5.95 15.33 3.48
CA MET A 92 5.98 16.49 2.62
C MET A 92 6.02 17.73 3.54
N PRO A 93 7.04 18.61 3.45
CA PRO A 93 7.17 19.75 4.34
C PRO A 93 5.97 20.70 4.29
N GLY A 94 5.54 21.15 5.46
CA GLY A 94 4.39 22.05 5.59
C GLY A 94 4.59 23.09 6.70
N SER A 95 4.12 24.33 6.46
CA SER A 95 4.31 25.44 7.40
C SER A 95 3.55 25.28 8.71
N SER A 96 2.52 24.45 8.79
CA SER A 96 1.72 24.24 10.00
C SER A 96 2.44 23.41 11.08
N PHE A 97 3.56 22.79 10.72
CA PHE A 97 4.43 22.07 11.67
C PHE A 97 5.89 22.52 11.56
N ARG A 98 6.13 23.79 11.17
CA ARG A 98 7.48 24.34 10.99
C ARG A 98 8.32 24.31 12.25
N GLY A 99 7.71 24.55 13.42
CA GLY A 99 8.40 24.45 14.71
C GLY A 99 8.87 23.03 15.00
N LEU A 100 7.99 22.04 14.82
CA LEU A 100 8.33 20.64 15.01
C LEU A 100 9.37 20.14 13.99
N HIS A 101 9.27 20.58 12.72
CA HIS A 101 10.25 20.26 11.69
C HIS A 101 11.64 20.81 12.05
N GLU A 102 11.71 22.10 12.42
CA GLU A 102 12.96 22.73 12.85
C GLU A 102 13.58 22.00 14.04
N SER A 103 12.79 21.71 15.07
CA SER A 103 13.26 21.01 16.26
C SER A 103 13.73 19.58 15.98
N LEU A 104 13.08 18.84 15.08
CA LEU A 104 13.55 17.51 14.64
C LEU A 104 14.95 17.59 14.03
N ILE A 105 15.23 18.64 13.23
CA ILE A 105 16.50 18.81 12.53
C ILE A 105 17.59 19.33 13.49
N ASN A 106 17.35 20.48 14.13
CA ASN A 106 18.39 21.17 14.89
C ASN A 106 18.48 20.64 16.32
N TYR A 107 17.40 20.64 17.10
CA TYR A 107 17.40 20.12 18.46
C TYR A 107 17.56 18.61 18.50
N GLY A 108 16.79 17.89 17.68
CA GLY A 108 16.80 16.43 17.57
C GLY A 108 18.04 15.86 16.87
N GLY A 109 18.78 16.69 16.12
CA GLY A 109 19.96 16.32 15.36
C GLY A 109 19.68 15.47 14.14
N ASN A 110 18.45 15.45 13.66
CA ASN A 110 17.98 14.62 12.55
C ASN A 110 18.33 13.13 12.70
N GLN A 111 18.24 12.63 13.94
CA GLN A 111 18.59 11.25 14.28
C GLN A 111 17.58 10.65 15.25
N ARG A 112 16.99 9.52 14.82
CA ARG A 112 16.02 8.78 15.63
C ARG A 112 14.96 9.66 16.28
N PRO A 113 14.11 10.27 15.43
CA PRO A 113 13.89 9.91 14.03
C PRO A 113 14.71 10.71 13.02
N GLU A 114 15.08 10.08 11.89
CA GLU A 114 15.61 10.75 10.70
C GLU A 114 14.43 11.26 9.85
N PHE A 115 14.52 12.51 9.40
CA PHE A 115 13.49 13.13 8.56
C PHE A 115 13.68 12.74 7.09
N LEU A 116 12.66 12.14 6.50
CA LEU A 116 12.63 11.71 5.10
C LEU A 116 11.73 12.64 4.29
N THR A 117 12.31 13.34 3.32
CA THR A 117 11.57 14.24 2.44
C THR A 117 10.77 13.46 1.40
N CYS A 118 9.46 13.67 1.39
CA CYS A 118 8.55 13.17 0.38
C CYS A 118 7.99 14.34 -0.44
N LEU A 119 7.59 14.07 -1.69
CA LEU A 119 7.02 15.09 -2.58
C LEU A 119 5.49 15.16 -2.50
N HIS A 120 4.86 14.30 -1.72
CA HIS A 120 3.41 14.24 -1.53
C HIS A 120 3.07 13.49 -0.24
N GLU A 121 2.00 13.87 0.45
CA GLU A 121 1.59 13.25 1.71
C GLU A 121 1.14 11.80 1.53
N GLU A 122 0.51 11.47 0.40
CA GLU A 122 0.18 10.07 0.06
C GLU A 122 1.43 9.19 0.02
N SER A 123 2.52 9.70 -0.56
CA SER A 123 3.82 9.00 -0.57
C SER A 123 4.35 8.78 0.83
N SER A 124 4.22 9.77 1.73
CA SER A 124 4.68 9.68 3.12
C SER A 124 3.95 8.57 3.88
N ILE A 125 2.62 8.53 3.78
CA ILE A 125 1.79 7.51 4.42
C ILE A 125 2.03 6.14 3.80
N GLY A 126 2.11 6.04 2.47
CA GLY A 126 2.38 4.78 1.77
C GLY A 126 3.74 4.19 2.13
N MET A 127 4.78 5.04 2.29
CA MET A 127 6.10 4.62 2.81
C MET A 127 5.99 4.08 4.24
N ALA A 128 5.29 4.81 5.13
CA ALA A 128 5.06 4.37 6.50
C ALA A 128 4.32 3.03 6.56
N HIS A 129 3.34 2.82 5.67
CA HIS A 129 2.60 1.56 5.53
C HIS A 129 3.54 0.39 5.17
N GLY A 130 4.32 0.53 4.11
CA GLY A 130 5.27 -0.50 3.68
C GLY A 130 6.35 -0.79 4.71
N TYR A 131 6.89 0.25 5.36
CA TYR A 131 7.86 0.12 6.44
C TYR A 131 7.30 -0.63 7.65
N ALA A 132 6.11 -0.27 8.11
CA ALA A 132 5.48 -0.92 9.26
C ALA A 132 5.20 -2.40 9.03
N LYS A 133 4.77 -2.79 7.82
CA LYS A 133 4.59 -4.20 7.45
C LYS A 133 5.89 -4.99 7.46
N ALA A 134 6.98 -4.39 7.00
CA ALA A 134 8.29 -5.06 6.94
C ALA A 134 8.96 -5.17 8.31
N THR A 135 8.74 -4.21 9.21
CA THR A 135 9.43 -4.13 10.51
C THR A 135 8.57 -4.53 11.71
N GLY A 136 7.24 -4.47 11.58
CA GLY A 136 6.31 -4.54 12.71
C GLY A 136 6.31 -3.28 13.59
N LYS A 137 7.00 -2.19 13.18
CA LYS A 137 7.11 -0.93 13.92
C LYS A 137 6.49 0.21 13.14
N PRO A 138 5.71 1.10 13.76
CA PRO A 138 5.18 2.27 13.06
C PRO A 138 6.30 3.24 12.69
N MET A 139 6.12 3.92 11.55
CA MET A 139 6.83 5.13 11.18
C MET A 139 5.98 6.34 11.57
N LEU A 140 6.59 7.44 11.98
CA LEU A 140 5.89 8.69 12.18
C LEU A 140 5.73 9.41 10.83
N VAL A 141 4.60 10.07 10.64
CA VAL A 141 4.34 10.90 9.46
C VAL A 141 3.88 12.28 9.91
N LEU A 142 4.49 13.32 9.34
CA LEU A 142 4.01 14.69 9.50
C LEU A 142 3.25 15.10 8.25
N VAL A 143 2.06 15.68 8.44
CA VAL A 143 1.22 16.15 7.35
C VAL A 143 0.79 17.59 7.58
N HIS A 144 0.66 18.37 6.51
CA HIS A 144 0.03 19.68 6.60
C HIS A 144 -1.42 19.50 7.09
N GLY A 145 -1.94 20.44 7.87
CA GLY A 145 -3.25 20.35 8.51
C GLY A 145 -4.36 19.89 7.56
N THR A 146 -5.20 20.80 7.09
CA THR A 146 -6.33 20.45 6.23
C THR A 146 -5.90 19.83 4.89
N VAL A 147 -5.04 20.53 4.14
CA VAL A 147 -4.68 20.12 2.77
C VAL A 147 -3.83 18.86 2.74
N GLY A 148 -2.92 18.69 3.70
CA GLY A 148 -2.10 17.47 3.77
C GLY A 148 -2.92 16.24 4.16
N LEU A 149 -3.91 16.38 5.05
CA LEU A 149 -4.83 15.29 5.37
C LEU A 149 -5.69 14.88 4.17
N GLN A 150 -6.13 15.86 3.34
CA GLN A 150 -6.84 15.56 2.09
C GLN A 150 -5.98 14.76 1.12
N HIS A 151 -4.72 15.14 0.93
CA HIS A 151 -3.78 14.41 0.08
C HIS A 151 -3.43 13.02 0.64
N ALA A 152 -3.33 12.89 1.96
CA ALA A 152 -3.00 11.63 2.64
C ALA A 152 -4.18 10.64 2.73
N ALA A 153 -5.40 11.10 2.53
CA ALA A 153 -6.62 10.38 2.87
C ALA A 153 -6.68 8.97 2.29
N MET A 154 -6.34 8.80 0.99
CA MET A 154 -6.38 7.49 0.35
C MET A 154 -5.36 6.51 0.94
N ALA A 155 -4.15 6.96 1.19
CA ALA A 155 -3.11 6.10 1.79
C ALA A 155 -3.41 5.75 3.25
N ILE A 156 -4.02 6.67 4.02
CA ILE A 156 -4.51 6.39 5.39
C ILE A 156 -5.62 5.33 5.35
N TYR A 157 -6.55 5.43 4.39
CA TYR A 157 -7.60 4.44 4.20
C TYR A 157 -7.04 3.06 3.86
N ASN A 158 -6.04 2.96 2.98
CA ASN A 158 -5.35 1.70 2.71
C ASN A 158 -4.74 1.09 3.99
N ALA A 159 -4.04 1.90 4.79
CA ALA A 159 -3.45 1.44 6.05
C ALA A 159 -4.52 0.99 7.07
N TRP A 160 -5.64 1.68 7.12
CA TRP A 160 -6.80 1.30 7.93
C TRP A 160 -7.34 -0.07 7.53
N CYS A 161 -7.66 -0.27 6.25
CA CYS A 161 -8.16 -1.53 5.73
C CYS A 161 -7.18 -2.68 5.91
N ASP A 162 -5.87 -2.38 5.84
CA ASP A 162 -4.81 -3.38 6.05
C ASP A 162 -4.45 -3.60 7.53
N ARG A 163 -5.07 -2.88 8.45
CA ARG A 163 -4.78 -2.96 9.89
C ARG A 163 -3.30 -2.69 10.20
N VAL A 164 -2.74 -1.62 9.61
CA VAL A 164 -1.33 -1.25 9.77
C VAL A 164 -1.19 -0.02 10.66
N PRO A 165 -0.36 -0.08 11.71
CA PRO A 165 -0.18 1.05 12.61
C PRO A 165 0.66 2.15 11.96
N ILE A 166 0.15 3.37 11.93
CA ILE A 166 0.86 4.58 11.52
C ILE A 166 0.54 5.67 12.54
N ALA A 167 1.57 6.35 13.03
CA ALA A 167 1.40 7.52 13.89
C ALA A 167 1.48 8.79 13.02
N ILE A 168 0.39 9.55 12.94
CA ILE A 168 0.28 10.74 12.10
C ILE A 168 0.19 11.96 13.01
N ILE A 169 0.99 12.99 12.74
CA ILE A 169 0.88 14.30 13.37
C ILE A 169 0.54 15.32 12.29
N GLY A 170 -0.63 15.95 12.40
CA GLY A 170 -1.07 17.05 11.56
C GLY A 170 -0.78 18.39 12.25
N GLY A 171 -0.20 19.34 11.53
CA GLY A 171 -0.02 20.70 12.07
C GLY A 171 -1.32 21.51 11.99
N ASN A 172 -1.57 22.37 12.97
CA ASN A 172 -2.73 23.25 12.99
C ASN A 172 -2.40 24.57 13.71
N THR A 173 -3.24 25.60 13.56
CA THR A 173 -3.23 26.81 14.38
C THR A 173 -4.64 26.99 14.93
N LEU A 174 -4.82 26.68 16.23
CA LEU A 174 -6.15 26.62 16.86
C LEU A 174 -6.75 28.01 17.08
N ASP A 175 -6.00 28.91 17.69
CA ASP A 175 -6.49 30.25 17.98
C ASP A 175 -6.57 31.12 16.73
N ALA A 176 -7.77 31.57 16.40
CA ALA A 176 -8.02 32.33 15.18
C ALA A 176 -7.23 33.65 15.07
N PRO A 177 -7.07 34.44 16.15
CA PRO A 177 -6.24 35.64 16.16
C PRO A 177 -4.76 35.38 15.85
N MET A 178 -4.25 34.19 16.11
CA MET A 178 -2.85 33.79 15.90
C MET A 178 -2.59 33.31 14.48
N ARG A 179 -3.63 33.07 13.69
CA ARG A 179 -3.48 32.63 12.31
C ARG A 179 -2.98 33.75 11.42
N ARG A 180 -1.90 33.49 10.69
CA ARG A 180 -1.43 34.45 9.66
C ARG A 180 -2.49 34.63 8.60
N PRO A 181 -2.77 35.88 8.15
CA PRO A 181 -3.66 36.17 7.03
C PRO A 181 -3.26 35.39 5.78
N GLY A 182 -4.26 34.96 5.02
CA GLY A 182 -4.07 34.19 3.80
C GLY A 182 -3.94 32.70 4.07
N VAL A 183 -2.72 32.16 4.06
CA VAL A 183 -2.49 30.69 4.06
C VAL A 183 -3.09 29.98 5.28
N GLU A 184 -2.82 30.45 6.50
CA GLU A 184 -3.33 29.77 7.68
C GLU A 184 -4.84 29.90 7.85
N TRP A 185 -5.45 30.98 7.36
CA TRP A 185 -6.90 31.13 7.37
C TRP A 185 -7.60 30.12 6.45
N ILE A 186 -7.04 29.85 5.26
CA ILE A 186 -7.65 28.95 4.27
C ILE A 186 -7.20 27.50 4.44
N HIS A 187 -6.11 27.22 5.18
CA HIS A 187 -5.63 25.87 5.49
C HIS A 187 -6.16 25.35 6.81
N THR A 188 -6.95 26.11 7.55
CA THR A 188 -7.55 25.71 8.80
C THR A 188 -9.05 25.52 8.64
N VAL A 189 -9.57 24.39 9.09
CA VAL A 189 -10.99 24.11 9.20
C VAL A 189 -11.35 23.90 10.67
N GLN A 190 -12.64 23.92 11.01
CA GLN A 190 -13.11 23.80 12.39
C GLN A 190 -12.58 22.54 13.08
N ASP A 191 -12.59 21.40 12.39
CA ASP A 191 -12.08 20.12 12.86
C ASP A 191 -11.42 19.38 11.69
N ALA A 192 -10.10 19.48 11.60
CA ALA A 192 -9.35 18.87 10.51
C ALA A 192 -9.31 17.33 10.60
N ALA A 193 -9.40 16.76 11.80
CA ALA A 193 -9.38 15.32 12.00
C ALA A 193 -10.60 14.62 11.38
N VAL A 194 -11.72 15.33 11.23
CA VAL A 194 -12.94 14.78 10.62
C VAL A 194 -12.72 14.28 9.19
N ILE A 195 -11.73 14.83 8.48
CA ILE A 195 -11.39 14.42 7.10
C ILE A 195 -11.04 12.92 7.04
N VAL A 196 -10.40 12.39 8.08
CA VAL A 196 -9.89 11.01 8.12
C VAL A 196 -10.41 10.22 9.32
N ARG A 197 -11.30 10.79 10.15
CA ARG A 197 -11.77 10.19 11.39
C ARG A 197 -12.43 8.83 11.20
N ASP A 198 -13.11 8.60 10.08
CA ASP A 198 -13.76 7.31 9.82
C ASP A 198 -12.79 6.16 9.58
N TYR A 199 -11.56 6.47 9.21
CA TYR A 199 -10.51 5.49 8.93
C TYR A 199 -9.20 5.75 9.71
N THR A 200 -9.34 6.31 10.90
CA THR A 200 -8.32 6.32 11.97
C THR A 200 -8.89 5.71 13.23
N LYS A 201 -8.08 4.98 13.99
CA LYS A 201 -8.53 4.38 15.25
C LYS A 201 -8.86 5.42 16.32
N TRP A 202 -8.12 6.49 16.33
CA TRP A 202 -8.25 7.55 17.32
C TRP A 202 -7.60 8.82 16.81
N ASP A 203 -8.17 9.95 17.21
CA ASP A 203 -7.64 11.28 16.95
C ASP A 203 -7.73 12.14 18.20
N ASP A 204 -6.81 13.09 18.34
CA ASP A 204 -6.83 14.07 19.43
C ASP A 204 -6.15 15.38 19.00
N GLN A 205 -6.47 16.46 19.73
CA GLN A 205 -5.95 17.79 19.53
C GLN A 205 -5.53 18.38 20.87
N PRO A 206 -4.30 18.09 21.33
CA PRO A 206 -3.81 18.52 22.63
C PRO A 206 -3.76 20.03 22.81
N GLY A 207 -4.28 20.50 23.94
CA GLY A 207 -4.28 21.92 24.31
C GLY A 207 -3.10 22.36 25.19
N SER A 208 -2.12 21.49 25.47
CA SER A 208 -0.91 21.80 26.23
C SER A 208 0.21 20.80 25.91
N LEU A 209 1.44 21.12 26.24
CA LEU A 209 2.60 20.22 26.03
C LEU A 209 2.49 18.93 26.86
N THR A 210 2.03 19.01 28.11
CA THR A 210 1.75 17.82 28.92
C THR A 210 0.71 16.93 28.24
N HIS A 211 -0.40 17.52 27.78
CA HIS A 211 -1.45 16.79 27.04
C HIS A 211 -0.91 16.18 25.75
N PHE A 212 -0.04 16.90 24.99
CA PHE A 212 0.60 16.37 23.78
C PHE A 212 1.40 15.09 24.09
N GLY A 213 2.26 15.10 25.09
CA GLY A 213 3.05 13.93 25.47
C GLY A 213 2.19 12.73 25.86
N GLU A 214 1.16 12.95 26.69
CA GLU A 214 0.24 11.90 27.11
C GLU A 214 -0.58 11.34 25.95
N SER A 215 -1.09 12.21 25.08
CA SER A 215 -1.86 11.83 23.89
C SER A 215 -1.01 11.09 22.88
N LEU A 216 0.24 11.49 22.67
CA LEU A 216 1.16 10.80 21.77
C LEU A 216 1.42 9.36 22.24
N MET A 217 1.68 9.14 23.54
CA MET A 217 1.84 7.80 24.09
C MET A 217 0.58 6.96 23.98
N ARG A 218 -0.60 7.58 24.22
CA ARG A 218 -1.89 6.92 24.07
C ARG A 218 -2.17 6.55 22.62
N ALA A 219 -1.96 7.47 21.67
CA ALA A 219 -2.12 7.27 20.26
C ALA A 219 -1.27 6.08 19.78
N TYR A 220 0.00 6.06 20.13
CA TYR A 220 0.92 4.98 19.78
C TYR A 220 0.45 3.63 20.33
N ARG A 221 0.02 3.58 21.60
CA ARG A 221 -0.55 2.36 22.18
C ARG A 221 -1.78 1.88 21.44
N ILE A 222 -2.70 2.80 21.11
CA ILE A 222 -3.92 2.48 20.36
C ILE A 222 -3.58 1.95 18.96
N ALA A 223 -2.62 2.59 18.27
CA ALA A 223 -2.17 2.14 16.96
C ALA A 223 -1.63 0.70 16.99
N MET A 224 -0.88 0.36 18.02
CA MET A 224 -0.22 -0.95 18.20
C MET A 224 -1.12 -2.02 18.84
N THR A 225 -2.31 -1.66 19.32
CA THR A 225 -3.27 -2.63 19.88
C THR A 225 -4.10 -3.24 18.76
N PRO A 226 -4.18 -4.58 18.62
CA PRO A 226 -5.04 -5.20 17.61
C PRO A 226 -6.56 -4.90 17.81
N PRO A 227 -7.29 -4.75 16.71
CA PRO A 227 -6.82 -4.58 15.34
C PRO A 227 -6.00 -3.30 15.22
N MET A 228 -4.76 -3.43 14.73
CA MET A 228 -3.85 -2.29 14.58
C MET A 228 -4.43 -1.31 13.54
N GLY A 229 -3.95 -0.06 13.55
CA GLY A 229 -4.41 0.92 12.57
C GLY A 229 -3.82 2.31 12.77
N PRO A 230 -4.02 3.22 11.80
CA PRO A 230 -3.52 4.59 11.89
C PRO A 230 -4.22 5.39 12.99
N VAL A 231 -3.47 6.33 13.57
CA VAL A 231 -3.94 7.32 14.56
C VAL A 231 -3.49 8.71 14.14
N LEU A 232 -4.22 9.73 14.55
CA LEU A 232 -3.92 11.12 14.22
C LEU A 232 -3.83 11.98 15.49
N LEU A 233 -2.78 12.81 15.56
CA LEU A 233 -2.63 13.86 16.56
C LEU A 233 -2.52 15.20 15.84
N MET A 234 -3.35 16.18 16.21
CA MET A 234 -3.23 17.54 15.70
C MET A 234 -2.34 18.35 16.63
N ALA A 235 -1.21 18.85 16.11
CA ALA A 235 -0.26 19.66 16.88
C ALA A 235 -0.46 21.16 16.60
N ASP A 236 -0.86 21.90 17.61
CA ASP A 236 -1.03 23.35 17.51
C ASP A 236 0.29 24.06 17.32
N SER A 237 0.36 25.02 16.38
CA SER A 237 1.57 25.78 16.08
C SER A 237 2.00 26.69 17.24
N GLU A 238 1.08 27.20 18.06
CA GLU A 238 1.42 27.99 19.25
C GLU A 238 2.13 27.15 20.30
N LEU A 239 1.67 25.89 20.49
CA LEU A 239 2.37 24.95 21.38
C LEU A 239 3.74 24.55 20.84
N GLN A 240 3.90 24.47 19.51
CA GLN A 240 5.18 24.15 18.89
C GLN A 240 6.20 25.29 19.06
N GLU A 241 5.76 26.54 18.83
CA GLU A 241 6.61 27.70 18.71
C GLU A 241 6.79 28.48 20.03
N GLY A 242 5.89 28.25 20.98
CA GLY A 242 5.94 28.89 22.30
C GLY A 242 7.14 28.45 23.11
N GLN A 243 7.69 29.38 23.89
CA GLN A 243 8.73 29.06 24.87
C GLN A 243 8.14 28.30 26.05
N ILE A 244 8.88 27.31 26.57
CA ILE A 244 8.50 26.62 27.80
C ILE A 244 8.78 27.55 28.97
N GLU A 245 7.71 27.94 29.66
CA GLU A 245 7.79 28.77 30.89
C GLU A 245 7.62 27.88 32.13
N GLY A 246 8.45 28.10 33.15
CA GLY A 246 8.41 27.35 34.40
C GLY A 246 9.01 25.94 34.31
N ASP A 247 8.40 24.99 35.02
CA ASP A 247 8.86 23.60 35.04
C ASP A 247 8.64 22.89 33.71
N GLU A 248 9.66 22.19 33.20
CA GLU A 248 9.53 21.40 31.98
C GLU A 248 8.51 20.29 32.13
N PRO A 249 7.61 20.12 31.15
CA PRO A 249 6.70 18.99 31.12
C PRO A 249 7.48 17.66 31.10
N LYS A 250 7.00 16.67 31.85
CA LYS A 250 7.62 15.34 31.87
C LYS A 250 7.31 14.58 30.60
N VAL A 251 8.32 13.94 30.02
CA VAL A 251 8.11 12.96 28.93
C VAL A 251 7.49 11.70 29.53
N PRO A 252 6.26 11.31 29.10
CA PRO A 252 5.60 10.14 29.64
C PRO A 252 6.29 8.85 29.19
N LYS A 253 6.26 7.82 30.02
CA LYS A 253 6.80 6.51 29.68
C LYS A 253 5.79 5.71 28.85
N LEU A 254 6.23 5.20 27.70
CA LEU A 254 5.44 4.25 26.91
C LEU A 254 5.33 2.91 27.65
N SER A 255 4.10 2.41 27.83
CA SER A 255 3.82 1.09 28.41
C SER A 255 3.40 0.11 27.32
N PRO A 256 4.13 -0.98 27.08
CA PRO A 256 3.76 -1.99 26.10
C PRO A 256 2.46 -2.70 26.51
N ILE A 257 1.72 -3.19 25.52
CA ILE A 257 0.48 -3.95 25.72
C ILE A 257 0.74 -5.41 25.43
N ALA A 258 0.23 -6.29 26.31
CA ALA A 258 0.10 -7.70 26.01
C ALA A 258 -1.08 -7.92 25.03
N LEU A 259 -0.87 -8.79 24.04
CA LEU A 259 -1.90 -9.09 23.05
C LEU A 259 -3.03 -9.91 23.66
N PRO A 260 -4.31 -9.65 23.31
CA PRO A 260 -5.44 -10.40 23.84
C PRO A 260 -5.46 -11.82 23.28
N GLN A 261 -5.50 -12.82 24.15
CA GLN A 261 -5.72 -14.20 23.75
C GLN A 261 -7.20 -14.55 23.72
N GLY A 262 -7.57 -15.52 22.90
CA GLY A 262 -8.93 -16.03 22.84
C GLY A 262 -9.33 -16.77 24.13
N ASP A 263 -10.64 -16.81 24.38
CA ASP A 263 -11.21 -17.54 25.52
C ASP A 263 -10.83 -19.03 25.51
N PRO A 264 -10.31 -19.60 26.61
CA PRO A 264 -9.85 -20.99 26.65
C PRO A 264 -10.95 -22.02 26.36
N GLY A 265 -12.20 -21.72 26.72
CA GLY A 265 -13.35 -22.59 26.43
C GLY A 265 -13.65 -22.66 24.94
N ALA A 266 -13.73 -21.49 24.30
CA ALA A 266 -13.93 -21.39 22.85
C ALA A 266 -12.73 -22.00 22.06
N VAL A 267 -11.50 -21.81 22.52
CA VAL A 267 -10.32 -22.46 21.94
C VAL A 267 -10.40 -23.99 22.04
N SER A 268 -10.87 -24.51 23.17
CA SER A 268 -11.04 -25.96 23.35
C SER A 268 -12.14 -26.54 22.47
N GLU A 269 -13.25 -25.80 22.29
CA GLU A 269 -14.34 -26.18 21.39
C GLU A 269 -13.88 -26.20 19.93
N ALA A 270 -13.20 -25.16 19.48
CA ALA A 270 -12.60 -25.08 18.14
C ALA A 270 -11.62 -26.24 17.90
N ALA A 271 -10.76 -26.55 18.88
CA ALA A 271 -9.82 -27.67 18.81
C ALA A 271 -10.53 -29.02 18.69
N ALA A 272 -11.63 -29.23 19.41
CA ALA A 272 -12.40 -30.45 19.34
C ALA A 272 -13.06 -30.66 17.96
N LEU A 273 -13.57 -29.58 17.34
CA LEU A 273 -14.11 -29.62 15.97
C LEU A 273 -13.00 -29.96 14.96
N LEU A 274 -11.87 -29.26 15.02
CA LEU A 274 -10.74 -29.45 14.11
C LEU A 274 -10.13 -30.86 14.21
N ALA A 275 -9.98 -31.40 15.43
CA ALA A 275 -9.41 -32.72 15.67
C ALA A 275 -10.25 -33.87 15.09
N ARG A 276 -11.58 -33.69 14.99
CA ARG A 276 -12.51 -34.68 14.45
C ARG A 276 -12.79 -34.50 12.95
N ALA A 277 -12.40 -33.37 12.36
CA ALA A 277 -12.70 -33.02 10.97
C ALA A 277 -12.10 -34.01 9.97
N GLU A 278 -12.88 -34.41 9.00
CA GLU A 278 -12.42 -35.24 7.88
C GLU A 278 -11.84 -34.40 6.74
N HIS A 279 -12.40 -33.21 6.55
CA HIS A 279 -12.00 -32.25 5.52
C HIS A 279 -11.80 -30.84 6.09
N PRO A 280 -10.90 -30.66 7.08
CA PRO A 280 -10.64 -29.33 7.63
C PRO A 280 -9.96 -28.43 6.58
N VAL A 281 -10.31 -27.14 6.58
CA VAL A 281 -9.65 -26.11 5.76
C VAL A 281 -9.31 -24.92 6.64
N ILE A 282 -8.08 -24.43 6.53
CA ILE A 282 -7.63 -23.22 7.21
C ILE A 282 -7.56 -22.09 6.19
N ILE A 283 -8.19 -20.97 6.49
CA ILE A 283 -8.08 -19.73 5.71
C ILE A 283 -7.34 -18.72 6.58
N ALA A 284 -6.24 -18.16 6.09
CA ALA A 284 -5.47 -17.12 6.78
C ALA A 284 -5.41 -15.84 5.95
N ASP A 285 -5.69 -14.70 6.58
CA ASP A 285 -5.62 -13.39 5.92
C ASP A 285 -4.53 -12.51 6.55
N ARG A 286 -4.79 -11.79 7.63
CA ARG A 286 -3.81 -10.90 8.27
C ARG A 286 -3.19 -11.49 9.53
N LEU A 287 -2.97 -12.81 9.53
CA LEU A 287 -2.56 -13.57 10.70
C LEU A 287 -1.07 -13.33 11.07
N ALA A 288 -0.16 -13.69 10.17
CA ALA A 288 1.26 -13.75 10.50
C ALA A 288 1.91 -12.35 10.40
N ARG A 289 1.96 -11.64 11.53
CA ARG A 289 2.65 -10.36 11.65
C ARG A 289 4.13 -10.52 11.98
N THR A 290 4.51 -11.69 12.48
CA THR A 290 5.89 -12.03 12.86
C THR A 290 6.33 -13.36 12.24
N PRO A 291 7.64 -13.63 12.17
CA PRO A 291 8.15 -14.96 11.77
C PRO A 291 7.61 -16.11 12.64
N ALA A 292 7.27 -15.84 13.90
CA ALA A 292 6.68 -16.82 14.80
C ALA A 292 5.25 -17.18 14.37
N GLY A 293 4.44 -16.20 13.96
CA GLY A 293 3.08 -16.44 13.49
C GLY A 293 3.02 -17.37 12.28
N MET A 294 3.93 -17.17 11.30
CA MET A 294 4.04 -18.07 10.15
C MET A 294 4.41 -19.50 10.57
N LYS A 295 5.35 -19.68 11.51
CA LYS A 295 5.74 -21.00 12.03
C LYS A 295 4.59 -21.69 12.75
N LEU A 296 3.84 -20.96 13.57
CA LEU A 296 2.68 -21.48 14.29
C LEU A 296 1.58 -21.94 13.31
N LEU A 297 1.34 -21.20 12.25
CA LEU A 297 0.37 -21.62 11.22
C LEU A 297 0.83 -22.90 10.51
N ILE A 298 2.11 -23.01 10.18
CA ILE A 298 2.67 -24.25 9.60
C ILE A 298 2.46 -25.41 10.57
N GLU A 299 2.79 -25.24 11.85
CA GLU A 299 2.63 -26.28 12.88
C GLU A 299 1.16 -26.73 13.02
N LEU A 300 0.20 -25.78 13.06
CA LEU A 300 -1.22 -26.12 13.10
C LEU A 300 -1.65 -26.90 11.86
N ALA A 301 -1.28 -26.44 10.68
CA ALA A 301 -1.63 -27.06 9.41
C ALA A 301 -1.05 -28.48 9.29
N GLU A 302 0.20 -28.69 9.67
CA GLU A 302 0.86 -30.00 9.66
C GLU A 302 0.26 -30.94 10.71
N THR A 303 -0.03 -30.44 11.92
CA THR A 303 -0.67 -31.23 12.99
C THR A 303 -2.01 -31.81 12.53
N LEU A 304 -2.77 -31.05 11.76
CA LEU A 304 -4.07 -31.44 11.21
C LEU A 304 -3.98 -32.08 9.83
N SER A 305 -2.82 -32.06 9.15
CA SER A 305 -2.70 -32.30 7.71
C SER A 305 -3.77 -31.52 6.91
N ALA A 306 -4.03 -30.27 7.31
CA ALA A 306 -5.09 -29.43 6.76
C ALA A 306 -4.54 -28.47 5.68
N PRO A 307 -5.20 -28.36 4.51
CA PRO A 307 -4.79 -27.39 3.49
C PRO A 307 -5.02 -25.96 3.99
N VAL A 308 -4.09 -25.08 3.61
CA VAL A 308 -4.15 -23.66 3.90
C VAL A 308 -4.50 -22.89 2.63
N VAL A 309 -5.47 -22.00 2.74
CA VAL A 309 -5.82 -20.97 1.77
C VAL A 309 -5.30 -19.65 2.31
N ASP A 310 -4.19 -19.18 1.75
CA ASP A 310 -3.61 -17.88 2.10
C ASP A 310 -4.27 -16.78 1.26
N ARG A 311 -4.88 -15.80 1.95
CA ARG A 311 -5.51 -14.63 1.32
C ARG A 311 -4.49 -13.53 1.01
N GLN A 312 -3.22 -13.73 1.35
CA GLN A 312 -2.11 -12.86 1.01
C GLN A 312 -2.14 -11.46 1.66
N GLY A 313 -2.93 -11.28 2.72
CA GLY A 313 -2.90 -10.03 3.50
C GLY A 313 -1.57 -9.84 4.23
N ARG A 314 -0.88 -10.95 4.51
CA ARG A 314 0.48 -11.04 5.07
C ARG A 314 1.21 -12.21 4.42
N MET A 315 2.49 -12.38 4.77
CA MET A 315 3.21 -13.63 4.50
C MET A 315 2.80 -14.69 5.51
N ASN A 316 1.60 -15.27 5.32
CA ASN A 316 1.03 -16.21 6.28
C ASN A 316 1.61 -17.61 6.13
N PHE A 317 1.82 -18.07 4.89
CA PHE A 317 2.16 -19.46 4.63
C PHE A 317 3.09 -19.60 3.41
N PRO A 318 4.14 -20.46 3.46
CA PRO A 318 5.07 -20.63 2.34
C PRO A 318 4.38 -21.09 1.05
N THR A 319 4.76 -20.50 -0.09
CA THR A 319 4.19 -20.88 -1.39
C THR A 319 4.66 -22.24 -1.87
N ASP A 320 5.82 -22.71 -1.39
CA ASP A 320 6.42 -24.00 -1.72
C ASP A 320 6.09 -25.10 -0.68
N HIS A 321 5.19 -24.82 0.26
CA HIS A 321 4.76 -25.81 1.23
C HIS A 321 3.62 -26.67 0.69
N TRP A 322 3.72 -27.99 0.87
CA TRP A 322 2.78 -28.99 0.32
C TRP A 322 1.32 -28.85 0.79
N LEU A 323 1.04 -28.08 1.84
CA LEU A 323 -0.31 -27.74 2.30
C LEU A 323 -0.80 -26.39 1.78
N ASN A 324 0.00 -25.64 1.02
CA ASN A 324 -0.51 -24.43 0.36
C ASN A 324 -1.40 -24.80 -0.84
N HIS A 325 -2.68 -24.58 -0.71
CA HIS A 325 -3.67 -24.85 -1.73
C HIS A 325 -4.56 -23.64 -2.03
N SER A 326 -3.97 -22.44 -1.98
CA SER A 326 -4.68 -21.18 -2.22
C SER A 326 -5.31 -21.10 -3.61
N ASP A 327 -4.71 -21.75 -4.61
CA ASP A 327 -5.20 -21.89 -5.98
C ASP A 327 -6.48 -22.75 -6.08
N ARG A 328 -6.75 -23.60 -5.09
CA ARG A 328 -7.86 -24.55 -5.05
C ARG A 328 -8.96 -24.17 -4.06
N ALA A 329 -8.95 -22.95 -3.54
CA ALA A 329 -9.89 -22.51 -2.49
C ALA A 329 -11.35 -22.92 -2.75
N GLY A 330 -11.86 -22.68 -3.96
CA GLY A 330 -13.24 -23.01 -4.32
C GLY A 330 -13.59 -24.50 -4.27
N SER A 331 -12.65 -25.42 -4.57
CA SER A 331 -12.90 -26.85 -4.44
C SER A 331 -12.82 -27.30 -2.99
N LEU A 332 -11.86 -26.79 -2.24
CA LEU A 332 -11.70 -27.07 -0.81
C LEU A 332 -12.94 -26.66 -0.01
N MET A 333 -13.48 -25.47 -0.27
CA MET A 333 -14.71 -25.01 0.42
C MET A 333 -15.90 -25.93 0.16
N ARG A 334 -16.07 -26.47 -1.05
CA ARG A 334 -17.18 -27.40 -1.36
C ARG A 334 -17.07 -28.74 -0.64
N GLU A 335 -15.88 -29.15 -0.27
CA GLU A 335 -15.61 -30.43 0.39
C GLU A 335 -15.51 -30.31 1.91
N ALA A 336 -15.23 -29.11 2.43
CA ALA A 336 -14.99 -28.85 3.83
C ALA A 336 -16.14 -29.27 4.75
N ASP A 337 -15.81 -29.89 5.86
CA ASP A 337 -16.69 -30.15 7.01
C ASP A 337 -16.39 -29.18 8.18
N VAL A 338 -15.16 -28.66 8.27
CA VAL A 338 -14.76 -27.59 9.20
C VAL A 338 -13.92 -26.56 8.46
N VAL A 339 -14.24 -25.28 8.62
CA VAL A 339 -13.46 -24.14 8.12
C VAL A 339 -13.01 -23.29 9.29
N LEU A 340 -11.70 -23.10 9.42
CA LEU A 340 -11.09 -22.16 10.37
C LEU A 340 -10.64 -20.90 9.65
N GLY A 341 -11.27 -19.77 9.93
CA GLY A 341 -10.87 -18.43 9.47
C GLY A 341 -9.98 -17.73 10.50
N LEU A 342 -8.80 -17.32 10.07
CA LEU A 342 -7.80 -16.66 10.92
C LEU A 342 -7.56 -15.22 10.48
N GLU A 343 -7.88 -14.26 11.35
CA GLU A 343 -7.74 -12.81 11.10
C GLU A 343 -8.36 -12.36 9.77
N MET A 344 -9.52 -12.89 9.48
CA MET A 344 -10.24 -12.62 8.24
C MET A 344 -10.70 -11.17 8.17
N THR A 345 -10.63 -10.57 6.98
CA THR A 345 -11.27 -9.28 6.66
C THR A 345 -12.59 -9.48 5.93
N ASP A 346 -12.75 -10.60 5.22
CA ASP A 346 -13.98 -10.99 4.54
C ASP A 346 -14.20 -12.50 4.70
N PHE A 347 -14.78 -12.89 5.83
CA PHE A 347 -15.13 -14.28 6.05
C PHE A 347 -16.34 -14.70 5.24
N TRP A 348 -17.32 -13.77 5.10
CA TRP A 348 -18.50 -14.05 4.28
C TRP A 348 -18.14 -14.35 2.83
N GLY A 349 -17.32 -13.52 2.18
CA GLY A 349 -16.87 -13.74 0.81
C GLY A 349 -15.99 -14.98 0.64
N SER A 350 -15.37 -15.48 1.71
CA SER A 350 -14.57 -16.69 1.69
C SER A 350 -15.41 -17.96 1.68
N VAL A 351 -16.58 -17.96 2.34
CA VAL A 351 -17.49 -19.11 2.44
C VAL A 351 -18.73 -19.02 1.52
N ASN A 352 -18.82 -17.95 0.75
CA ASN A 352 -19.87 -17.75 -0.25
C ASN A 352 -19.26 -17.40 -1.60
N SER A 353 -20.01 -17.60 -2.66
CA SER A 353 -19.62 -17.19 -4.01
C SER A 353 -20.65 -16.25 -4.62
N TYR A 354 -20.17 -15.21 -5.29
CA TYR A 354 -20.96 -14.48 -6.26
C TYR A 354 -21.03 -15.27 -7.56
N ARG A 355 -22.24 -15.45 -8.07
CA ARG A 355 -22.43 -16.12 -9.35
C ARG A 355 -21.91 -15.24 -10.50
N ASP A 356 -22.22 -13.97 -10.43
CA ASP A 356 -21.65 -12.91 -11.27
C ASP A 356 -21.86 -11.54 -10.62
N VAL A 357 -21.05 -10.56 -11.04
CA VAL A 357 -21.14 -9.17 -10.57
C VAL A 357 -22.41 -8.48 -11.07
N VAL A 358 -23.03 -9.02 -12.11
CA VAL A 358 -24.18 -8.45 -12.80
C VAL A 358 -25.48 -8.72 -12.04
N HIS A 359 -25.75 -9.97 -11.71
CA HIS A 359 -26.99 -10.35 -11.01
C HIS A 359 -26.85 -10.25 -9.50
N ARG A 360 -25.62 -10.11 -8.99
CA ARG A 360 -25.31 -10.03 -7.56
C ARG A 360 -25.91 -11.20 -6.75
N ASN A 361 -26.11 -12.33 -7.40
CA ASN A 361 -26.57 -13.55 -6.76
C ASN A 361 -25.40 -14.21 -6.05
N SER A 362 -25.59 -14.52 -4.78
CA SER A 362 -24.63 -15.27 -3.97
C SER A 362 -25.22 -16.61 -3.56
N LYS A 363 -24.35 -17.58 -3.38
CA LYS A 363 -24.70 -18.89 -2.81
C LYS A 363 -23.57 -19.36 -1.89
N PRO A 364 -23.87 -20.15 -0.85
CA PRO A 364 -22.83 -20.78 -0.05
C PRO A 364 -21.86 -21.58 -0.94
N SER A 365 -20.58 -21.46 -0.66
CA SER A 365 -19.52 -22.28 -1.24
C SER A 365 -19.24 -23.54 -0.41
N VAL A 366 -19.73 -23.57 0.83
CA VAL A 366 -19.62 -24.66 1.79
C VAL A 366 -20.93 -25.46 1.87
N LYS A 367 -20.88 -26.65 2.44
CA LYS A 367 -22.07 -27.47 2.71
C LYS A 367 -22.90 -26.87 3.86
N PRO A 368 -24.21 -27.17 3.96
CA PRO A 368 -25.05 -26.64 5.04
C PRO A 368 -24.63 -27.04 6.45
N ASP A 369 -23.98 -28.19 6.59
CA ASP A 369 -23.52 -28.79 7.85
C ASP A 369 -22.04 -28.47 8.17
N THR A 370 -21.34 -27.76 7.29
CA THR A 370 -19.96 -27.31 7.53
C THR A 370 -19.89 -26.43 8.76
N LYS A 371 -18.99 -26.77 9.70
CA LYS A 371 -18.72 -26.00 10.89
C LYS A 371 -17.78 -24.84 10.58
N LEU A 372 -18.17 -23.64 10.99
CA LEU A 372 -17.39 -22.43 10.76
C LEU A 372 -16.80 -21.93 12.09
N ILE A 373 -15.50 -21.70 12.10
CA ILE A 373 -14.76 -21.16 13.24
C ILE A 373 -14.10 -19.86 12.82
N SER A 374 -14.33 -18.79 13.55
CA SER A 374 -13.65 -17.49 13.37
C SER A 374 -12.74 -17.20 14.55
N LEU A 375 -11.47 -16.94 14.27
CA LEU A 375 -10.51 -16.43 15.25
C LEU A 375 -9.91 -15.12 14.71
N GLY A 376 -10.13 -14.03 15.42
CA GLY A 376 -9.60 -12.74 15.03
C GLY A 376 -10.00 -11.60 15.95
N VAL A 377 -9.47 -10.42 15.66
CA VAL A 377 -9.63 -9.21 16.47
C VAL A 377 -10.73 -8.26 15.96
N GLY A 378 -11.43 -8.62 14.89
CA GLY A 378 -12.46 -7.76 14.29
C GLY A 378 -13.50 -7.30 15.30
N ASP A 379 -14.00 -8.20 16.13
CA ASP A 379 -15.03 -7.91 17.14
C ASP A 379 -14.52 -7.12 18.36
N LEU A 380 -13.21 -6.97 18.54
CA LEU A 380 -12.64 -6.22 19.67
C LEU A 380 -12.68 -4.71 19.47
N PHE A 381 -12.75 -4.25 18.25
CA PHE A 381 -12.84 -2.84 17.92
C PHE A 381 -13.71 -2.67 16.68
N SER A 382 -14.94 -2.28 16.90
CA SER A 382 -15.91 -1.99 15.85
C SER A 382 -16.09 -0.48 15.75
N LYS A 383 -15.81 0.05 14.57
CA LYS A 383 -16.14 1.41 14.20
C LYS A 383 -16.89 1.31 12.90
N SER A 384 -18.02 1.96 12.75
CA SER A 384 -18.91 1.86 11.60
C SER A 384 -18.23 2.27 10.29
N ASN A 385 -17.39 1.39 9.77
CA ASN A 385 -16.60 1.60 8.57
C ASN A 385 -16.30 0.28 7.88
N PHE A 386 -15.30 0.28 7.01
CA PHE A 386 -14.95 -0.85 6.18
C PHE A 386 -14.81 -2.19 6.92
N GLN A 387 -14.32 -2.21 8.17
CA GLN A 387 -14.10 -3.47 8.89
C GLN A 387 -15.41 -4.20 9.23
N ASP A 388 -16.54 -3.49 9.25
CA ASP A 388 -17.85 -4.03 9.59
C ASP A 388 -18.84 -4.04 8.42
N PHE A 389 -18.41 -3.63 7.23
CA PHE A 389 -19.28 -3.56 6.05
C PHE A 389 -19.50 -4.89 5.36
N GLU A 390 -18.85 -5.93 5.85
CA GLU A 390 -19.10 -7.27 5.38
C GLU A 390 -20.50 -7.75 5.74
N ARG A 391 -20.95 -8.74 5.00
CA ARG A 391 -22.15 -9.43 5.40
C ARG A 391 -21.86 -10.29 6.63
N TYR A 392 -22.75 -10.24 7.61
CA TYR A 392 -22.66 -11.08 8.80
C TYR A 392 -22.58 -12.57 8.41
N THR A 393 -21.59 -13.28 8.93
CA THR A 393 -21.40 -14.71 8.75
C THR A 393 -21.67 -15.41 10.09
N PRO A 394 -22.79 -16.14 10.23
CA PRO A 394 -22.98 -16.97 11.39
C PRO A 394 -21.87 -18.02 11.47
N VAL A 395 -21.23 -18.14 12.62
CA VAL A 395 -20.20 -19.14 12.88
C VAL A 395 -20.59 -20.02 14.06
N ASP A 396 -20.11 -21.26 14.08
CA ASP A 396 -20.34 -22.17 15.22
C ASP A 396 -19.49 -21.78 16.42
N VAL A 397 -18.25 -21.32 16.19
CA VAL A 397 -17.35 -20.83 17.25
C VAL A 397 -16.73 -19.50 16.83
N ALA A 398 -16.99 -18.43 17.59
CA ALA A 398 -16.38 -17.12 17.44
C ALA A 398 -15.36 -16.88 18.58
N ILE A 399 -14.12 -16.61 18.21
CA ILE A 399 -13.03 -16.36 19.17
C ILE A 399 -12.51 -14.94 18.96
N ALA A 400 -12.94 -14.02 19.83
CA ALA A 400 -12.46 -12.65 19.84
C ALA A 400 -11.10 -12.56 20.54
N GLY A 401 -10.04 -12.59 19.75
CA GLY A 401 -8.66 -12.55 20.23
C GLY A 401 -7.66 -12.43 19.10
N ASP A 402 -6.45 -12.03 19.45
CA ASP A 402 -5.35 -11.96 18.50
C ASP A 402 -4.98 -13.37 18.03
N GLY A 403 -5.04 -13.58 16.70
CA GLY A 403 -4.82 -14.89 16.12
C GLY A 403 -3.43 -15.45 16.41
N GLU A 404 -2.38 -14.63 16.25
CA GLU A 404 -1.00 -15.06 16.48
C GLU A 404 -0.74 -15.38 17.97
N ALA A 405 -1.30 -14.57 18.89
CA ALA A 405 -1.20 -14.82 20.33
C ALA A 405 -2.00 -16.03 20.79
N THR A 406 -3.08 -16.39 20.09
CA THR A 406 -3.97 -17.50 20.44
C THR A 406 -3.52 -18.83 19.85
N LEU A 407 -2.81 -18.83 18.70
CA LEU A 407 -2.36 -20.06 18.02
C LEU A 407 -1.63 -21.06 18.92
N PRO A 408 -0.71 -20.67 19.82
CA PRO A 408 -0.05 -21.64 20.70
C PRO A 408 -1.04 -22.46 21.55
N ALA A 409 -2.03 -21.80 22.13
CA ALA A 409 -3.06 -22.46 22.93
C ALA A 409 -3.96 -23.36 22.07
N LEU A 410 -4.31 -22.91 20.86
CA LEU A 410 -5.11 -23.71 19.92
C LEU A 410 -4.36 -24.96 19.46
N ILE A 411 -3.08 -24.84 19.11
CA ILE A 411 -2.24 -25.98 18.70
C ILE A 411 -2.16 -27.04 19.81
N GLU A 412 -1.89 -26.63 21.04
CA GLU A 412 -1.83 -27.53 22.17
C GLU A 412 -3.18 -28.18 22.51
N ALA A 413 -4.28 -27.42 22.36
CA ALA A 413 -5.62 -27.97 22.51
C ALA A 413 -5.94 -29.02 21.42
N VAL A 414 -5.57 -28.73 20.16
CA VAL A 414 -5.72 -29.67 19.03
C VAL A 414 -4.93 -30.95 19.28
N LYS A 415 -3.65 -30.84 19.67
CA LYS A 415 -2.82 -32.03 19.97
C LYS A 415 -3.43 -32.90 21.06
N ARG A 416 -4.00 -32.31 22.11
CA ARG A 416 -4.68 -33.06 23.18
C ARG A 416 -6.01 -33.69 22.73
N ALA A 417 -6.73 -33.04 21.82
CA ALA A 417 -8.04 -33.46 21.31
C ALA A 417 -7.94 -34.53 20.20
N LEU A 418 -6.79 -34.64 19.53
CA LEU A 418 -6.59 -35.62 18.45
C LEU A 418 -6.72 -37.05 18.96
N PRO A 419 -7.69 -37.84 18.44
CA PRO A 419 -7.81 -39.26 18.83
C PRO A 419 -6.63 -40.08 18.30
N ALA A 420 -6.19 -41.07 19.06
CA ALA A 420 -5.02 -41.90 18.71
C ALA A 420 -5.20 -42.69 17.41
N ASP A 421 -6.45 -43.01 17.05
CA ASP A 421 -6.81 -43.75 15.84
C ASP A 421 -6.83 -42.91 14.56
N ARG A 422 -6.71 -41.56 14.68
CA ARG A 422 -6.70 -40.64 13.51
C ARG A 422 -5.39 -40.65 12.72
N LYS A 423 -4.30 -41.23 13.26
CA LYS A 423 -2.97 -41.15 12.63
C LYS A 423 -2.96 -41.62 11.17
N ALA A 424 -3.54 -42.78 10.88
CA ALA A 424 -3.61 -43.29 9.49
C ALA A 424 -4.40 -42.38 8.54
N ALA A 425 -5.48 -41.78 9.03
CA ALA A 425 -6.28 -40.83 8.23
C ALA A 425 -5.51 -39.54 7.94
N LEU A 426 -4.74 -39.02 8.93
CA LEU A 426 -3.89 -37.83 8.74
C LEU A 426 -2.75 -38.11 7.75
N GLU A 427 -2.11 -39.28 7.82
CA GLU A 427 -1.05 -39.69 6.88
C GLU A 427 -1.60 -39.85 5.45
N ALA A 428 -2.78 -40.46 5.28
CA ALA A 428 -3.44 -40.57 3.97
C ALA A 428 -3.81 -39.20 3.38
N ARG A 429 -4.34 -38.30 4.21
CA ARG A 429 -4.65 -36.92 3.82
C ARG A 429 -3.39 -36.17 3.39
N ALA A 430 -2.30 -36.26 4.17
CA ALA A 430 -1.01 -35.68 3.84
C ALA A 430 -0.49 -36.16 2.47
N ALA A 431 -0.56 -37.48 2.21
CA ALA A 431 -0.13 -38.04 0.93
C ALA A 431 -0.95 -37.50 -0.25
N ALA A 432 -2.27 -37.38 -0.08
CA ALA A 432 -3.16 -36.82 -1.09
C ALA A 432 -2.82 -35.35 -1.41
N PHE A 433 -2.60 -34.51 -0.39
CA PHE A 433 -2.23 -33.10 -0.60
C PHE A 433 -0.85 -32.93 -1.20
N LYS A 434 0.15 -33.73 -0.81
CA LYS A 434 1.47 -33.74 -1.47
C LYS A 434 1.38 -34.04 -2.96
N THR A 435 0.54 -35.01 -3.34
CA THR A 435 0.29 -35.35 -4.75
C THR A 435 -0.42 -34.21 -5.49
N ALA A 436 -1.44 -33.62 -4.87
CA ALA A 436 -2.17 -32.50 -5.45
C ALA A 436 -1.30 -31.25 -5.62
N PHE A 437 -0.44 -30.97 -4.67
CA PHE A 437 0.52 -29.85 -4.72
C PHE A 437 1.49 -29.99 -5.92
N LYS A 438 2.13 -31.15 -6.08
CA LYS A 438 3.01 -31.40 -7.23
C LYS A 438 2.31 -31.21 -8.57
N LYS A 439 1.06 -31.68 -8.67
CA LYS A 439 0.26 -31.47 -9.88
C LYS A 439 -0.05 -29.99 -10.14
N ALA A 440 -0.31 -29.21 -9.08
CA ALA A 440 -0.52 -27.76 -9.16
C ALA A 440 0.74 -27.05 -9.65
N GLU A 441 1.92 -27.39 -9.11
CA GLU A 441 3.21 -26.84 -9.59
C GLU A 441 3.44 -27.12 -11.08
N GLU A 442 3.20 -28.36 -11.55
CA GLU A 442 3.33 -28.73 -12.96
C GLU A 442 2.37 -27.92 -13.84
N ASN A 443 1.11 -27.77 -13.40
CA ASN A 443 0.13 -26.95 -14.09
C ASN A 443 0.56 -25.47 -14.16
N ASN A 444 1.04 -24.89 -13.06
CA ASN A 444 1.51 -23.51 -13.04
C ASN A 444 2.65 -23.27 -14.02
N ARG A 445 3.62 -24.19 -14.08
CA ARG A 445 4.72 -24.11 -15.05
C ARG A 445 4.23 -24.22 -16.50
N ARG A 446 3.28 -25.12 -16.76
CA ARG A 446 2.68 -25.29 -18.09
C ARG A 446 1.90 -24.03 -18.49
N GLU A 447 1.09 -23.48 -17.60
CA GLU A 447 0.34 -22.25 -17.88
C GLU A 447 1.26 -21.05 -18.10
N ALA A 448 2.35 -20.96 -17.35
CA ALA A 448 3.35 -19.91 -17.53
C ALA A 448 4.05 -19.94 -18.89
N SER A 449 4.08 -21.12 -19.56
CA SER A 449 4.68 -21.26 -20.88
C SER A 449 3.79 -20.76 -22.04
N TYR A 450 2.53 -20.48 -21.77
CA TYR A 450 1.65 -19.93 -22.81
C TYR A 450 2.08 -18.52 -23.20
N GLY A 451 2.25 -18.28 -24.49
CA GLY A 451 2.71 -17.00 -24.99
C GLY A 451 4.12 -16.63 -24.49
N TRP A 452 5.04 -17.62 -24.41
CA TRP A 452 6.37 -17.43 -23.82
C TRP A 452 7.21 -16.39 -24.54
N ASP A 453 7.20 -16.38 -25.89
CA ASP A 453 8.01 -15.48 -26.72
C ASP A 453 7.17 -14.42 -27.46
N VAL A 454 5.96 -14.13 -26.96
CA VAL A 454 5.11 -13.12 -27.60
C VAL A 454 5.49 -11.69 -27.17
N SER A 455 5.17 -10.74 -28.02
CA SER A 455 5.23 -9.30 -27.74
C SER A 455 3.80 -8.72 -27.91
N PRO A 456 3.28 -7.94 -26.95
CA PRO A 456 3.82 -7.58 -25.66
C PRO A 456 4.09 -8.79 -24.74
N ILE A 457 5.04 -8.62 -23.80
CA ILE A 457 5.53 -9.69 -22.92
C ILE A 457 4.43 -10.20 -22.00
N SER A 458 4.25 -11.53 -21.91
CA SER A 458 3.27 -12.08 -20.97
C SER A 458 3.68 -11.85 -19.51
N THR A 459 2.69 -11.61 -18.65
CA THR A 459 2.92 -11.40 -17.20
C THR A 459 3.62 -12.60 -16.55
N ALA A 460 3.28 -13.83 -16.99
CA ALA A 460 3.93 -15.04 -16.51
C ALA A 460 5.40 -15.08 -16.89
N ARG A 461 5.76 -14.73 -18.15
CA ARG A 461 7.16 -14.65 -18.61
C ARG A 461 7.95 -13.62 -17.82
N LEU A 462 7.39 -12.43 -17.61
CA LEU A 462 8.02 -11.40 -16.80
C LEU A 462 8.34 -11.90 -15.39
N CYS A 463 7.35 -12.51 -14.71
CA CYS A 463 7.55 -13.04 -13.36
C CYS A 463 8.55 -14.22 -13.32
N ALA A 464 8.54 -15.09 -14.32
CA ALA A 464 9.49 -16.20 -14.41
C ALA A 464 10.93 -15.72 -14.63
N GLU A 465 11.12 -14.71 -15.50
CA GLU A 465 12.44 -14.14 -15.79
C GLU A 465 12.98 -13.41 -14.56
N LEU A 466 12.13 -12.61 -13.90
CA LEU A 466 12.51 -11.93 -12.67
C LEU A 466 12.93 -12.93 -11.59
N TRP A 467 12.16 -14.01 -11.40
CA TRP A 467 12.50 -15.08 -10.47
C TRP A 467 13.85 -15.74 -10.78
N ALA A 468 14.10 -16.03 -12.05
CA ALA A 468 15.36 -16.63 -12.46
C ALA A 468 16.59 -15.82 -12.03
N GLN A 469 16.47 -14.48 -12.04
CA GLN A 469 17.57 -13.56 -11.69
C GLN A 469 17.67 -13.31 -10.18
N ILE A 470 16.55 -13.26 -9.42
CA ILE A 470 16.57 -12.87 -8.01
C ILE A 470 16.67 -14.05 -7.02
N LYS A 471 16.31 -15.28 -7.42
CA LYS A 471 16.22 -16.44 -6.52
C LYS A 471 17.52 -16.79 -5.78
N GLY A 472 18.66 -16.37 -6.29
CA GLY A 472 19.98 -16.58 -5.69
C GLY A 472 20.38 -15.51 -4.67
N HIS A 473 19.57 -14.47 -4.49
CA HIS A 473 19.81 -13.37 -3.55
C HIS A 473 18.96 -13.53 -2.28
N ASP A 474 19.27 -12.76 -1.23
CA ASP A 474 18.33 -12.51 -0.15
C ASP A 474 17.42 -11.35 -0.57
N TRP A 475 16.13 -11.62 -0.77
CA TRP A 475 15.21 -10.71 -1.44
C TRP A 475 13.88 -10.58 -0.69
N ALA A 476 13.16 -9.50 -0.97
CA ALA A 476 11.79 -9.26 -0.52
C ALA A 476 10.96 -8.68 -1.68
N LEU A 477 9.70 -9.12 -1.77
CA LEU A 477 8.69 -8.61 -2.70
C LEU A 477 7.74 -7.67 -1.97
N VAL A 478 7.67 -6.43 -2.42
CA VAL A 478 6.68 -5.45 -1.98
C VAL A 478 5.82 -5.07 -3.18
N SER A 479 4.61 -5.61 -3.26
CA SER A 479 3.77 -5.47 -4.43
C SER A 479 2.32 -5.85 -4.15
N GLU A 480 1.40 -5.18 -4.83
CA GLU A 480 0.01 -5.62 -4.98
C GLU A 480 -0.06 -6.67 -6.10
N THR A 481 0.01 -7.96 -5.76
CA THR A 481 0.21 -9.03 -6.76
C THR A 481 -1.07 -9.58 -7.37
N GLY A 482 -2.22 -9.22 -6.84
CA GLY A 482 -3.51 -9.75 -7.31
C GLY A 482 -3.79 -9.44 -8.79
N PHE A 483 -3.41 -8.27 -9.26
CA PHE A 483 -3.62 -7.87 -10.65
C PHE A 483 -2.70 -8.58 -11.66
N GLN A 484 -1.57 -9.13 -11.22
CA GLN A 484 -0.71 -9.99 -12.05
C GLN A 484 -1.11 -11.47 -12.00
N SER A 485 -2.36 -11.78 -11.72
CA SER A 485 -2.86 -13.15 -11.58
C SER A 485 -2.05 -14.00 -10.58
N SER A 486 -1.48 -13.33 -9.57
CA SER A 486 -0.63 -13.92 -8.51
C SER A 486 0.52 -14.78 -9.06
N TRP A 487 1.08 -14.43 -10.23
CA TRP A 487 2.18 -15.18 -10.83
C TRP A 487 3.41 -15.31 -9.91
N PRO A 488 3.79 -14.30 -9.11
CA PRO A 488 4.84 -14.49 -8.11
C PRO A 488 4.56 -15.65 -7.16
N GLN A 489 3.37 -15.71 -6.57
CA GLN A 489 2.99 -16.78 -5.63
C GLN A 489 2.88 -18.15 -6.29
N ARG A 490 2.63 -18.20 -7.59
CA ARG A 490 2.51 -19.44 -8.37
C ARG A 490 3.86 -20.00 -8.84
N LEU A 491 4.87 -19.15 -8.99
CA LEU A 491 6.16 -19.51 -9.61
C LEU A 491 7.36 -19.40 -8.66
N TRP A 492 7.28 -18.54 -7.62
CA TRP A 492 8.42 -18.26 -6.74
C TRP A 492 8.31 -19.05 -5.44
N ALA A 493 9.45 -19.50 -4.92
CA ALA A 493 9.52 -20.05 -3.58
C ALA A 493 9.59 -18.91 -2.56
N ILE A 494 8.43 -18.42 -2.13
CA ILE A 494 8.28 -17.41 -1.08
C ILE A 494 8.10 -18.19 0.22
N ASN A 495 9.14 -18.29 1.04
CA ASN A 495 9.15 -19.15 2.22
C ASN A 495 9.76 -18.53 3.47
N LYS A 496 10.20 -17.28 3.39
CA LYS A 496 10.65 -16.51 4.54
C LYS A 496 9.66 -15.40 4.83
N HIS A 497 9.36 -15.16 6.07
CA HIS A 497 8.34 -14.19 6.50
C HIS A 497 8.50 -12.80 5.85
N TYR A 498 9.74 -12.32 5.70
CA TYR A 498 10.03 -11.02 5.13
C TYR A 498 9.97 -10.95 3.60
N GLN A 499 9.77 -12.09 2.91
CA GLN A 499 9.81 -12.13 1.44
C GLN A 499 8.53 -11.60 0.78
N PHE A 500 7.46 -11.37 1.53
CA PHE A 500 6.24 -10.80 0.98
C PHE A 500 5.53 -9.89 1.98
N ASN A 501 5.29 -8.65 1.59
CA ASN A 501 4.64 -7.65 2.45
C ASN A 501 3.10 -7.73 2.47
N GLY A 502 2.48 -8.46 1.53
CA GLY A 502 1.04 -8.41 1.32
C GLY A 502 0.57 -7.16 0.56
N GLY A 503 -0.71 -7.11 0.23
CA GLY A 503 -1.34 -6.01 -0.51
C GLY A 503 -1.68 -4.79 0.35
N SER A 504 -2.37 -3.81 -0.27
CA SER A 504 -2.74 -2.52 0.35
C SER A 504 -3.86 -2.61 1.37
N GLY A 505 -4.67 -3.67 1.31
CA GLY A 505 -5.88 -3.83 2.11
C GLY A 505 -7.10 -3.11 1.56
N GLY A 506 -6.98 -1.87 1.16
CA GLY A 506 -8.08 -1.06 0.62
C GLY A 506 -8.19 -1.04 -0.90
N TYR A 507 -7.23 -1.64 -1.60
CA TYR A 507 -7.12 -1.62 -3.08
C TYR A 507 -7.16 -0.21 -3.70
N GLY A 508 -6.85 0.82 -2.92
CA GLY A 508 -6.67 2.17 -3.43
C GLY A 508 -5.37 2.27 -4.22
N VAL A 509 -5.47 2.73 -5.48
CA VAL A 509 -4.31 2.91 -6.36
C VAL A 509 -3.36 3.97 -5.80
N GLY A 510 -2.08 3.85 -6.13
CA GLY A 510 -1.00 4.69 -5.58
C GLY A 510 -0.24 4.05 -4.42
N TYR A 511 -0.58 2.81 -4.02
CA TYR A 511 0.03 2.12 -2.89
C TYR A 511 1.41 1.53 -3.18
N THR A 512 1.56 0.81 -4.31
CA THR A 512 2.72 -0.09 -4.51
C THR A 512 4.06 0.65 -4.51
N ALA A 513 4.15 1.80 -5.19
CA ALA A 513 5.40 2.55 -5.28
C ALA A 513 5.87 3.06 -3.91
N PRO A 514 5.08 3.85 -3.13
CA PRO A 514 5.53 4.33 -1.84
C PRO A 514 5.73 3.20 -0.82
N ALA A 515 4.88 2.16 -0.82
CA ALA A 515 5.07 1.00 0.06
C ALA A 515 6.37 0.25 -0.24
N SER A 516 6.76 0.16 -1.51
CA SER A 516 8.02 -0.48 -1.90
C SER A 516 9.24 0.31 -1.42
N VAL A 517 9.20 1.64 -1.45
CA VAL A 517 10.27 2.49 -0.91
C VAL A 517 10.36 2.35 0.61
N GLY A 518 9.21 2.33 1.32
CA GLY A 518 9.17 2.07 2.77
C GLY A 518 9.69 0.68 3.15
N GLY A 519 9.28 -0.36 2.40
CA GLY A 519 9.79 -1.72 2.57
C GLY A 519 11.29 -1.82 2.28
N ALA A 520 11.77 -1.14 1.23
CA ALA A 520 13.19 -1.10 0.91
C ALA A 520 14.02 -0.41 2.01
N LEU A 521 13.51 0.67 2.59
CA LEU A 521 14.11 1.33 3.73
C LEU A 521 14.26 0.37 4.91
N ALA A 522 13.22 -0.41 5.21
CA ALA A 522 13.23 -1.42 6.28
C ALA A 522 14.25 -2.53 6.03
N HIS A 523 14.42 -2.94 4.78
CA HIS A 523 15.33 -4.02 4.40
C HIS A 523 16.77 -3.57 4.15
N ARG A 524 17.02 -2.25 4.02
CA ARG A 524 18.35 -1.68 3.75
C ARG A 524 19.40 -2.15 4.77
N ALA A 525 19.07 -2.14 6.06
CA ALA A 525 19.97 -2.59 7.12
C ALA A 525 20.33 -4.09 7.05
N HIS A 526 19.56 -4.87 6.32
CA HIS A 526 19.80 -6.31 6.13
C HIS A 526 20.48 -6.63 4.80
N GLY A 527 20.75 -5.64 3.95
CA GLY A 527 21.33 -5.84 2.61
C GLY A 527 20.43 -6.65 1.66
N ARG A 528 19.10 -6.66 1.89
CA ARG A 528 18.16 -7.42 1.07
C ARG A 528 17.80 -6.69 -0.20
N LEU A 529 17.72 -7.45 -1.29
CA LEU A 529 17.25 -6.95 -2.57
C LEU A 529 15.73 -6.81 -2.55
N VAL A 530 15.24 -5.58 -2.52
CA VAL A 530 13.79 -5.34 -2.58
C VAL A 530 13.35 -5.21 -4.02
N VAL A 531 12.30 -5.96 -4.37
CA VAL A 531 11.66 -5.97 -5.69
C VAL A 531 10.22 -5.53 -5.55
N SER A 532 9.78 -4.70 -6.47
CA SER A 532 8.39 -4.28 -6.61
C SER A 532 7.90 -4.60 -8.02
N LEU A 533 6.71 -5.20 -8.12
CA LEU A 533 5.96 -5.31 -9.37
C LEU A 533 4.89 -4.22 -9.37
N GLN A 534 5.03 -3.24 -10.24
CA GLN A 534 4.31 -1.99 -10.22
C GLN A 534 3.35 -1.89 -11.42
N GLY A 535 2.07 -1.60 -11.19
CA GLY A 535 1.17 -1.23 -12.29
C GLY A 535 1.51 0.15 -12.85
N ASP A 536 1.39 0.33 -14.16
CA ASP A 536 1.66 1.59 -14.85
C ASP A 536 0.77 2.73 -14.34
N GLY A 537 -0.55 2.53 -14.31
CA GLY A 537 -1.49 3.53 -13.78
C GLY A 537 -1.36 3.75 -12.26
N ASP A 538 -1.01 2.70 -11.49
CA ASP A 538 -0.79 2.77 -10.05
C ASP A 538 0.43 3.67 -9.72
N LEU A 539 1.53 3.52 -10.47
CA LEU A 539 2.72 4.36 -10.32
C LEU A 539 2.40 5.85 -10.53
N MET A 540 1.53 6.17 -11.48
CA MET A 540 1.19 7.56 -11.81
C MET A 540 0.40 8.28 -10.72
N CYS A 541 -0.14 7.58 -9.74
CA CYS A 541 -0.78 8.23 -8.58
C CYS A 541 0.25 8.81 -7.60
N ALA A 542 1.43 8.19 -7.45
CA ALA A 542 2.45 8.62 -6.49
C ALA A 542 3.89 8.56 -7.07
N PRO A 543 4.16 9.04 -8.30
CA PRO A 543 5.45 8.85 -8.96
C PRO A 543 6.60 9.60 -8.27
N GLY A 544 6.30 10.69 -7.54
CA GLY A 544 7.29 11.49 -6.82
C GLY A 544 8.09 10.72 -5.76
N VAL A 545 7.60 9.56 -5.32
CA VAL A 545 8.32 8.70 -4.37
C VAL A 545 9.63 8.14 -4.96
N LEU A 546 9.74 8.06 -6.28
CA LEU A 546 10.99 7.67 -6.95
C LEU A 546 12.13 8.67 -6.66
N TRP A 547 11.81 9.98 -6.66
CA TRP A 547 12.76 11.00 -6.23
C TRP A 547 13.16 10.82 -4.75
N THR A 548 12.20 10.54 -3.88
CA THR A 548 12.47 10.26 -2.46
C THR A 548 13.43 9.07 -2.30
N ALA A 549 13.23 8.01 -3.07
CA ALA A 549 14.12 6.85 -3.05
C ALA A 549 15.56 7.20 -3.48
N ALA A 550 15.71 7.98 -4.56
CA ALA A 550 17.01 8.45 -5.04
C ALA A 550 17.69 9.38 -4.04
N HIS A 551 16.95 10.37 -3.51
CA HIS A 551 17.47 11.38 -2.58
C HIS A 551 18.01 10.74 -1.28
N HIS A 552 17.27 9.78 -0.73
CA HIS A 552 17.65 9.09 0.51
C HIS A 552 18.44 7.79 0.29
N LYS A 553 18.86 7.52 -0.93
CA LYS A 553 19.63 6.31 -1.31
C LYS A 553 18.99 5.03 -0.78
N ILE A 554 17.72 4.84 -1.12
CA ILE A 554 16.95 3.67 -0.74
C ILE A 554 16.95 2.68 -1.91
N PRO A 555 17.72 1.59 -1.85
CA PRO A 555 17.88 0.68 -2.96
C PRO A 555 16.65 -0.18 -3.17
N LEU A 556 16.09 -0.18 -4.37
CA LEU A 556 15.02 -1.09 -4.78
C LEU A 556 15.03 -1.30 -6.29
N ILE A 557 14.38 -2.36 -6.73
CA ILE A 557 14.09 -2.63 -8.14
C ILE A 557 12.58 -2.52 -8.33
N SER A 558 12.12 -1.48 -9.01
CA SER A 558 10.72 -1.32 -9.41
C SER A 558 10.56 -1.76 -10.86
N VAL A 559 9.79 -2.83 -11.06
CA VAL A 559 9.44 -3.34 -12.39
C VAL A 559 8.04 -2.89 -12.74
N VAL A 560 7.92 -2.01 -13.70
CA VAL A 560 6.64 -1.48 -14.17
C VAL A 560 6.03 -2.46 -15.18
N HIS A 561 4.91 -3.06 -14.79
CA HIS A 561 4.05 -3.84 -15.66
C HIS A 561 3.20 -2.87 -16.49
N ASN A 562 3.75 -2.44 -17.62
CA ASN A 562 3.20 -1.40 -18.48
C ASN A 562 2.26 -2.03 -19.52
N ASN A 563 0.99 -2.15 -19.16
CA ASN A 563 -0.06 -2.64 -20.08
C ASN A 563 -0.84 -1.48 -20.76
N ARG A 564 -0.43 -0.24 -20.53
CA ARG A 564 -0.97 0.99 -21.10
C ARG A 564 -2.46 1.21 -20.82
N ALA A 565 -2.96 0.69 -19.70
CA ALA A 565 -4.37 0.83 -19.38
C ALA A 565 -4.68 0.59 -17.90
N TYR A 566 -5.74 1.23 -17.42
CA TYR A 566 -6.51 0.75 -16.26
C TYR A 566 -7.34 -0.46 -16.71
N HIS A 567 -6.65 -1.59 -16.91
CA HIS A 567 -7.22 -2.73 -17.61
C HIS A 567 -8.37 -3.41 -16.86
N GLN A 568 -8.36 -3.38 -15.53
CA GLN A 568 -9.46 -3.89 -14.73
C GLN A 568 -10.75 -3.09 -14.99
N GLU A 569 -10.64 -1.76 -15.09
CA GLU A 569 -11.76 -0.89 -15.41
C GLU A 569 -12.24 -1.10 -16.84
N MET A 570 -11.32 -1.30 -17.77
CA MET A 570 -11.68 -1.70 -19.15
C MET A 570 -12.52 -2.98 -19.17
N MET A 571 -12.14 -4.01 -18.41
CA MET A 571 -12.92 -5.25 -18.29
C MET A 571 -14.30 -5.01 -17.69
N HIS A 572 -14.44 -4.09 -16.71
CA HIS A 572 -15.75 -3.72 -16.17
C HIS A 572 -16.62 -3.04 -17.22
N VAL A 573 -16.08 -2.13 -18.01
CA VAL A 573 -16.78 -1.49 -19.14
C VAL A 573 -17.22 -2.54 -20.16
N GLN A 574 -16.34 -3.49 -20.53
CA GLN A 574 -16.68 -4.59 -21.46
C GLN A 574 -17.81 -5.46 -20.92
N ARG A 575 -17.79 -5.81 -19.63
CA ARG A 575 -18.87 -6.58 -18.99
C ARG A 575 -20.21 -5.84 -19.06
N MET A 576 -20.21 -4.52 -18.83
CA MET A 576 -21.41 -3.70 -18.93
C MET A 576 -21.91 -3.57 -20.38
N ALA A 577 -21.00 -3.44 -21.34
CA ALA A 577 -21.35 -3.45 -22.77
C ALA A 577 -22.02 -4.76 -23.17
N ASN A 578 -21.44 -5.90 -22.80
CA ASN A 578 -22.02 -7.23 -23.04
C ASN A 578 -23.39 -7.39 -22.39
N ARG A 579 -23.59 -6.82 -21.18
CA ARG A 579 -24.91 -6.85 -20.51
C ARG A 579 -26.00 -6.12 -21.30
N HIS A 580 -25.63 -5.11 -22.04
CA HIS A 580 -26.54 -4.32 -22.87
C HIS A 580 -26.55 -4.72 -24.34
N ASP A 581 -25.94 -5.86 -24.67
CA ASP A 581 -25.77 -6.34 -26.08
C ASP A 581 -25.12 -5.24 -26.96
N ARG A 582 -24.07 -4.61 -26.46
CA ARG A 582 -23.30 -3.57 -27.14
C ARG A 582 -21.89 -4.08 -27.46
N GLY A 583 -21.25 -3.48 -28.49
CA GLY A 583 -19.87 -3.79 -28.83
C GLY A 583 -18.87 -3.38 -27.73
N VAL A 584 -17.79 -4.15 -27.60
CA VAL A 584 -16.71 -3.91 -26.61
C VAL A 584 -15.53 -3.13 -27.18
N ASP A 585 -15.53 -2.83 -28.47
CA ASP A 585 -14.47 -2.17 -29.23
C ASP A 585 -14.11 -0.78 -28.71
N ARG A 586 -15.03 -0.12 -28.00
CA ARG A 586 -14.87 1.22 -27.43
C ARG A 586 -14.53 1.24 -25.94
N ALA A 587 -14.33 0.09 -25.32
CA ALA A 587 -14.05 0.01 -23.89
C ALA A 587 -12.69 0.66 -23.49
N HIS A 588 -11.80 0.88 -24.45
CA HIS A 588 -10.52 1.57 -24.23
C HIS A 588 -10.70 3.08 -23.97
N ILE A 589 -11.82 3.68 -24.37
CA ILE A 589 -12.07 5.11 -24.17
C ILE A 589 -12.25 5.41 -22.68
N GLY A 590 -11.35 6.22 -22.12
CA GLY A 590 -11.31 6.57 -20.70
C GLY A 590 -10.61 5.56 -19.80
N THR A 591 -10.08 4.46 -20.35
CA THR A 591 -9.34 3.44 -19.60
C THR A 591 -7.93 3.16 -20.13
N ALA A 592 -7.65 3.51 -21.39
CA ALA A 592 -6.32 3.41 -21.97
C ALA A 592 -5.41 4.58 -21.54
N ILE A 593 -4.10 4.29 -21.42
CA ILE A 593 -3.02 5.24 -21.10
C ILE A 593 -1.96 5.12 -22.20
N ASP A 594 -2.35 5.34 -23.46
CA ASP A 594 -1.54 4.99 -24.63
C ASP A 594 -1.32 6.11 -25.66
N THR A 595 -2.01 7.23 -25.53
CA THR A 595 -1.89 8.31 -26.51
C THR A 595 -1.78 9.66 -25.82
N PRO A 596 -0.53 10.10 -25.51
CA PRO A 596 0.75 9.44 -25.80
C PRO A 596 1.10 8.32 -24.82
N ASP A 597 1.96 7.38 -25.24
CA ASP A 597 2.58 6.39 -24.35
C ASP A 597 3.46 7.08 -23.30
N ILE A 598 3.41 6.61 -22.06
CA ILE A 598 4.32 7.05 -21.00
C ILE A 598 5.57 6.18 -21.04
N ASP A 599 6.74 6.81 -21.06
CA ASP A 599 8.04 6.18 -20.92
C ASP A 599 8.48 6.25 -19.43
N TYR A 600 8.22 5.19 -18.70
CA TYR A 600 8.51 5.13 -17.25
C TYR A 600 10.01 5.11 -16.97
N SER A 601 10.82 4.68 -17.91
CA SER A 601 12.29 4.72 -17.78
C SER A 601 12.79 6.16 -17.76
N LYS A 602 12.27 7.02 -18.66
CA LYS A 602 12.59 8.45 -18.68
C LYS A 602 12.00 9.19 -17.47
N LEU A 603 10.79 8.82 -17.06
CA LEU A 603 10.20 9.37 -15.84
C LEU A 603 11.12 9.12 -14.64
N ALA A 604 11.61 7.90 -14.47
CA ALA A 604 12.57 7.54 -13.43
C ALA A 604 13.88 8.32 -13.55
N GLN A 605 14.44 8.42 -14.74
CA GLN A 605 15.69 9.16 -15.00
C GLN A 605 15.55 10.65 -14.66
N SER A 606 14.40 11.26 -14.93
CA SER A 606 14.13 12.66 -14.56
C SER A 606 14.16 12.91 -13.06
N MET A 607 13.98 11.87 -12.25
CA MET A 607 14.01 11.88 -10.78
C MET A 607 15.31 11.34 -10.17
N GLY A 608 16.35 11.15 -11.01
CA GLY A 608 17.65 10.65 -10.56
C GLY A 608 17.73 9.14 -10.33
N VAL A 609 16.73 8.38 -10.79
CA VAL A 609 16.67 6.92 -10.67
C VAL A 609 17.17 6.28 -11.96
N TRP A 610 17.97 5.21 -11.86
CA TRP A 610 18.35 4.45 -13.04
C TRP A 610 17.10 3.82 -13.68
N GLY A 611 16.93 4.05 -14.98
CA GLY A 611 15.78 3.58 -15.75
C GLY A 611 16.18 2.82 -17.00
N SER A 612 15.50 1.71 -17.29
CA SER A 612 15.65 0.90 -18.51
C SER A 612 14.29 0.56 -19.12
N GLY A 613 14.17 0.67 -20.42
CA GLY A 613 12.94 0.40 -21.17
C GLY A 613 12.54 1.57 -22.07
N PRO A 614 11.34 1.53 -22.69
CA PRO A 614 10.35 0.44 -22.64
C PRO A 614 10.86 -0.86 -23.27
N ILE A 615 10.78 -1.97 -22.52
CA ILE A 615 11.18 -3.30 -22.98
C ILE A 615 9.98 -3.98 -23.63
N THR A 616 10.09 -4.35 -24.90
CA THR A 616 9.03 -5.02 -25.68
C THR A 616 9.32 -6.47 -25.99
N GLU A 617 10.61 -6.87 -25.92
CA GLU A 617 11.07 -8.21 -26.28
C GLU A 617 11.57 -8.97 -25.06
N ALA A 618 11.12 -10.20 -24.87
CA ALA A 618 11.41 -11.01 -23.69
C ALA A 618 12.93 -11.27 -23.48
N ASN A 619 13.73 -11.33 -24.54
CA ASN A 619 15.17 -11.52 -24.46
C ASN A 619 15.92 -10.32 -23.86
N GLN A 620 15.31 -9.15 -23.78
CA GLN A 620 15.86 -7.95 -23.16
C GLN A 620 15.68 -7.93 -21.63
N LEU A 621 14.80 -8.78 -21.07
CA LEU A 621 14.48 -8.78 -19.64
C LEU A 621 15.68 -9.16 -18.78
N ALA A 622 16.32 -10.29 -19.05
CA ALA A 622 17.42 -10.78 -18.20
C ALA A 622 18.58 -9.77 -18.10
N PRO A 623 19.08 -9.17 -19.19
CA PRO A 623 20.12 -8.14 -19.12
C PRO A 623 19.68 -6.92 -18.30
N ALA A 624 18.45 -6.44 -18.47
CA ALA A 624 17.92 -5.29 -17.74
C ALA A 624 17.77 -5.58 -16.24
N ILE A 625 17.22 -6.74 -15.88
CA ILE A 625 17.08 -7.17 -14.49
C ILE A 625 18.45 -7.33 -13.82
N THR A 626 19.40 -7.99 -14.50
CA THR A 626 20.77 -8.14 -13.98
C THR A 626 21.42 -6.79 -13.72
N LYS A 627 21.26 -5.81 -14.63
CA LYS A 627 21.79 -4.47 -14.44
C LYS A 627 21.09 -3.74 -13.28
N ALA A 628 19.78 -3.85 -13.16
CA ALA A 628 19.03 -3.28 -12.03
C ALA A 628 19.47 -3.86 -10.68
N ILE A 629 19.77 -5.17 -10.62
CA ILE A 629 20.34 -5.80 -9.42
C ILE A 629 21.69 -5.16 -9.06
N GLN A 630 22.57 -4.93 -10.02
CA GLN A 630 23.85 -4.25 -9.77
C GLN A 630 23.65 -2.82 -9.24
N VAL A 631 22.69 -2.07 -9.78
CA VAL A 631 22.35 -0.72 -9.33
C VAL A 631 21.84 -0.76 -7.89
N ALA A 632 20.90 -1.66 -7.58
CA ALA A 632 20.36 -1.80 -6.24
C ALA A 632 21.43 -2.24 -5.22
N GLN A 633 22.34 -3.14 -5.60
CA GLN A 633 23.47 -3.55 -4.77
C GLN A 633 24.49 -2.43 -4.54
N ALA A 634 24.55 -1.46 -5.45
CA ALA A 634 25.35 -0.24 -5.26
C ALA A 634 24.68 0.80 -4.35
N GLY A 635 23.48 0.53 -3.85
CA GLY A 635 22.75 1.40 -2.93
C GLY A 635 21.78 2.38 -3.60
N GLU A 636 21.49 2.21 -4.89
CA GLU A 636 20.67 3.13 -5.67
C GLU A 636 19.35 2.44 -6.15
N PRO A 637 18.25 3.19 -6.32
CA PRO A 637 17.02 2.65 -6.88
C PRO A 637 17.11 2.44 -8.41
N ALA A 638 16.36 1.46 -8.91
CA ALA A 638 16.26 1.13 -10.32
C ALA A 638 14.80 0.94 -10.75
N VAL A 639 14.46 1.39 -11.97
CA VAL A 639 13.16 1.17 -12.61
C VAL A 639 13.35 0.45 -13.94
N ILE A 640 12.56 -0.59 -14.18
CA ILE A 640 12.48 -1.31 -15.45
C ILE A 640 11.07 -1.16 -16.00
N ASP A 641 10.93 -0.50 -17.14
CA ASP A 641 9.65 -0.35 -17.84
C ASP A 641 9.47 -1.52 -18.82
N VAL A 642 8.45 -2.36 -18.57
CA VAL A 642 8.18 -3.56 -19.38
C VAL A 642 6.80 -3.47 -20.00
N VAL A 643 6.74 -3.36 -21.32
CA VAL A 643 5.51 -3.39 -22.09
C VAL A 643 4.92 -4.79 -22.04
N SER A 644 3.84 -4.95 -21.32
CA SER A 644 3.29 -6.23 -20.93
C SER A 644 1.88 -6.45 -21.47
N GLN A 645 1.51 -7.71 -21.62
CA GLN A 645 0.11 -8.07 -21.82
C GLN A 645 -0.73 -7.68 -20.59
N PRO A 646 -2.02 -7.46 -20.77
CA PRO A 646 -2.90 -7.02 -19.67
C PRO A 646 -2.89 -7.94 -18.44
N ARG A 647 -2.83 -9.25 -18.63
CA ARG A 647 -2.79 -10.27 -17.56
C ARG A 647 -2.14 -11.56 -18.03
#